data_ab95a01797a802d980a774b68addf1aa
#
_entry.id   ab95a01797a802d980a774b68addf1aa
#
_cell.length_a   1.000
_cell.length_b   1.000
_cell.length_c   1.000
_cell.angle_alpha   90.00
_cell.angle_beta   90.00
_cell.angle_gamma   90.00
#
_symmetry.space_group_name_H-M   'P 1'
#
loop_
_entity.id
_entity.type
_entity.pdbx_description
1 polymer ?
#
loop_
_entity_poly.entity_id
_entity_poly.type
_entity_poly.pdbx_seq_one_letter_code
_entity_poly.pdbx_strand_id
1 'polypeptide(L)'
;MMLSRRRVPSSKRALLLFVLALSSACSTIETKRRDWSKYTGPGAQYFHAEEIPFPQVDDPLEPTNRALAGMDLALARYVIRPVAAVYRFVVPQDVREHLTKTADNLLYPGRVLNNLLQAKWSAAGEETARFCVNTTVGALGFFDPATDMGLHPRPEDFGQTFAKWGWKRSTYLFVPILGPSSIRDALGAIPDTYAEPATYYLPAALGRRFHLASNGVEAALRQVEVNYDAYEPARTLFTLNREVDVEDFSWARDESGVTQSLDAIFLEPEDRDFGARAHTDTVWIEATGRELSFSYWLQAEPAPLVFLVPGLGGHRLGASTLALAEIAFLNGSSVVAVSNPTNWEFIENGASLSLPGYVPSDAHDVHVALTRVNRRLVSLYPGRFTSKRLTGISLGALHTLFIAGNERLAETEGLVPFDVYVALDPAVSLEHGLLALDRFYNAPLAFAPQERARKIDEIFGKVLYLSQGELDPGMELPFTKLEAEFLIGLAYRLDLQFLILASQARHDLGVLRTRRTLLTQAPAFREVSEYSYMEYMHAFVLPYLSTRVPGITCDEAGARRTFERCDLRAVEGGLRANPRVLVFANENDFLLRAEDITWLRDVLGARAHFFPAGGHLGNLHRKTIHAVIDAVVESTDERAPDHARNGSVDPDAPTQPP
;
A
#
# COMPACT_ATOMS: atom_id res chain seq x y z
N MET A 1 5.47 72.21 2.35
CA MET A 1 4.52 71.10 2.39
C MET A 1 5.22 69.89 1.86
N MET A 2 5.95 69.12 2.73
CA MET A 2 6.79 67.98 2.38
C MET A 2 6.00 66.69 2.62
N LEU A 3 5.71 65.95 1.55
CA LEU A 3 5.11 64.64 1.62
C LEU A 3 6.19 63.60 2.00
N SER A 4 6.12 63.09 3.21
CA SER A 4 6.99 62.02 3.72
C SER A 4 6.67 60.71 2.99
N ARG A 5 7.59 60.21 2.18
CA ARG A 5 7.56 58.85 1.63
C ARG A 5 7.77 57.85 2.77
N ARG A 6 6.73 57.17 3.19
CA ARG A 6 6.84 56.01 4.11
C ARG A 6 7.62 54.89 3.39
N ARG A 7 8.83 54.57 3.86
CA ARG A 7 9.58 53.41 3.42
C ARG A 7 8.89 52.12 3.91
N VAL A 8 8.59 51.24 2.97
CA VAL A 8 8.10 49.88 3.27
C VAL A 8 9.19 49.14 4.06
N PRO A 9 8.87 48.47 5.19
CA PRO A 9 9.85 47.74 6.00
C PRO A 9 10.61 46.68 5.20
N SER A 10 11.92 46.57 5.42
CA SER A 10 12.84 45.68 4.72
C SER A 10 12.46 44.19 4.74
N SER A 11 11.74 43.75 5.78
CA SER A 11 11.23 42.40 5.93
C SER A 11 10.19 41.99 4.89
N LYS A 12 9.30 42.92 4.45
CA LYS A 12 8.32 42.63 3.40
C LYS A 12 8.94 42.57 2.00
N ARG A 13 10.03 43.33 1.78
CA ARG A 13 10.81 43.25 0.53
C ARG A 13 11.64 41.98 0.45
N ALA A 14 12.22 41.53 1.57
CA ALA A 14 12.95 40.28 1.64
C ALA A 14 12.02 39.08 1.42
N LEU A 15 10.81 39.09 1.98
CA LEU A 15 9.81 38.04 1.74
C LEU A 15 9.33 38.03 0.28
N LEU A 16 9.07 39.19 -0.33
CA LEU A 16 8.67 39.29 -1.74
C LEU A 16 9.80 38.87 -2.68
N LEU A 17 11.05 39.23 -2.40
CA LEU A 17 12.24 38.81 -3.17
C LEU A 17 12.54 37.31 -2.96
N PHE A 18 12.29 36.76 -1.77
CA PHE A 18 12.41 35.34 -1.48
C PHE A 18 11.35 34.52 -2.24
N VAL A 19 10.08 35.00 -2.27
CA VAL A 19 9.00 34.38 -3.05
C VAL A 19 9.26 34.48 -4.56
N LEU A 20 9.77 35.63 -5.05
CA LEU A 20 10.15 35.81 -6.46
C LEU A 20 11.40 35.02 -6.85
N ALA A 21 12.36 34.84 -5.94
CA ALA A 21 13.55 33.99 -6.19
C ALA A 21 13.17 32.50 -6.21
N LEU A 22 12.21 32.07 -5.38
CA LEU A 22 11.67 30.71 -5.42
C LEU A 22 10.89 30.43 -6.71
N SER A 23 10.14 31.41 -7.22
CA SER A 23 9.42 31.26 -8.50
C SER A 23 10.35 31.26 -9.72
N SER A 24 11.56 31.85 -9.65
CA SER A 24 12.54 31.86 -10.75
C SER A 24 13.50 30.66 -10.73
N ALA A 25 13.60 29.94 -9.61
CA ALA A 25 14.43 28.73 -9.49
C ALA A 25 13.71 27.46 -9.97
N CYS A 26 12.41 27.53 -10.20
CA CYS A 26 11.61 26.47 -10.83
C CYS A 26 11.63 26.61 -12.35
N SER A 27 12.81 26.57 -12.98
CA SER A 27 12.87 26.16 -14.38
C SER A 27 12.45 24.69 -14.39
N THR A 28 11.29 24.40 -14.96
CA THR A 28 10.85 23.06 -15.35
C THR A 28 12.01 22.38 -16.06
N ILE A 29 12.73 21.51 -15.34
CA ILE A 29 13.58 20.53 -16.00
C ILE A 29 12.59 19.58 -16.66
N GLU A 30 12.22 19.86 -17.92
CA GLU A 30 11.56 18.88 -18.77
C GLU A 30 12.49 17.65 -18.79
N THR A 31 12.17 16.65 -17.98
CA THR A 31 12.75 15.34 -18.14
C THR A 31 12.19 14.81 -19.46
N LYS A 32 12.97 14.94 -20.53
CA LYS A 32 12.65 14.24 -21.78
C LYS A 32 12.54 12.76 -21.42
N ARG A 33 11.43 12.15 -21.79
CA ARG A 33 11.25 10.70 -21.72
C ARG A 33 12.52 10.05 -22.31
N ARG A 34 13.04 9.03 -21.63
CA ARG A 34 14.23 8.33 -22.09
C ARG A 34 13.93 7.71 -23.46
N ASP A 35 14.80 7.97 -24.45
CA ASP A 35 14.67 7.34 -25.77
C ASP A 35 15.28 5.94 -25.74
N TRP A 36 14.41 4.96 -25.56
CA TRP A 36 14.78 3.54 -25.54
C TRP A 36 15.03 2.95 -26.93
N SER A 37 14.76 3.69 -28.02
CA SER A 37 14.90 3.18 -29.41
C SER A 37 16.33 2.72 -29.75
N LYS A 38 17.31 3.14 -28.98
CA LYS A 38 18.73 2.78 -29.11
C LYS A 38 19.19 1.73 -28.11
N TYR A 39 18.34 1.24 -27.23
CA TYR A 39 18.70 0.21 -26.29
C TYR A 39 18.87 -1.14 -27.01
N THR A 40 20.07 -1.72 -26.91
CA THR A 40 20.44 -3.00 -27.54
C THR A 40 20.85 -4.06 -26.52
N GLY A 41 20.65 -3.78 -25.23
CA GLY A 41 20.95 -4.72 -24.15
C GLY A 41 19.93 -5.85 -24.02
N PRO A 42 20.11 -6.75 -23.04
CA PRO A 42 19.17 -7.82 -22.74
C PRO A 42 17.76 -7.30 -22.53
N GLY A 43 16.74 -7.96 -23.07
CA GLY A 43 15.36 -7.54 -22.95
C GLY A 43 14.98 -6.32 -23.78
N ALA A 44 15.76 -5.99 -24.84
CA ALA A 44 15.53 -4.82 -25.69
C ALA A 44 14.07 -4.68 -26.18
N GLN A 45 13.38 -5.79 -26.38
CA GLN A 45 11.97 -5.82 -26.78
C GLN A 45 11.02 -5.16 -25.76
N TYR A 46 11.37 -5.11 -24.49
CA TYR A 46 10.54 -4.51 -23.42
C TYR A 46 10.69 -2.98 -23.34
N PHE A 47 11.78 -2.42 -23.90
CA PHE A 47 12.09 -0.99 -23.81
C PHE A 47 11.52 -0.14 -24.95
N HIS A 48 10.81 -0.75 -25.90
CA HIS A 48 10.24 -0.09 -27.07
C HIS A 48 8.70 -0.07 -27.07
N ALA A 49 8.06 -0.67 -26.08
CA ALA A 49 6.61 -0.68 -25.97
C ALA A 49 6.07 0.73 -25.75
N GLU A 50 4.96 1.07 -26.39
CA GLU A 50 4.19 2.26 -26.05
C GLU A 50 3.69 2.10 -24.61
N GLU A 51 3.88 3.12 -23.78
CA GLU A 51 3.43 3.11 -22.39
C GLU A 51 2.52 4.29 -22.10
N ILE A 52 1.61 4.08 -21.14
CA ILE A 52 0.82 5.16 -20.54
C ILE A 52 1.78 6.03 -19.71
N PRO A 53 1.83 7.35 -19.97
CA PRO A 53 2.63 8.24 -19.13
C PRO A 53 2.08 8.20 -17.69
N PHE A 54 2.99 8.07 -16.71
CA PHE A 54 2.60 8.10 -15.32
C PHE A 54 1.95 9.45 -14.97
N PRO A 55 0.81 9.46 -14.25
CA PRO A 55 0.15 10.70 -13.86
C PRO A 55 1.12 11.62 -13.11
N GLN A 56 1.38 12.80 -13.66
CA GLN A 56 2.28 13.79 -13.07
C GLN A 56 1.46 14.90 -12.43
N VAL A 57 1.79 15.26 -11.20
CA VAL A 57 1.22 16.40 -10.50
C VAL A 57 2.23 17.53 -10.48
N ASP A 58 1.87 18.66 -11.07
CA ASP A 58 2.69 19.87 -11.03
C ASP A 58 2.65 20.48 -9.62
N ASP A 59 3.80 20.50 -8.98
CA ASP A 59 3.97 21.11 -7.66
C ASP A 59 5.16 22.08 -7.66
N PRO A 60 4.95 23.31 -8.14
CA PRO A 60 6.00 24.32 -8.17
C PRO A 60 6.46 24.76 -6.76
N LEU A 61 5.68 24.46 -5.72
CA LEU A 61 5.98 24.79 -4.32
C LEU A 61 6.47 23.55 -3.53
N GLU A 62 6.86 22.47 -4.18
CA GLU A 62 7.20 21.19 -3.54
C GLU A 62 8.14 21.34 -2.33
N PRO A 63 9.28 22.06 -2.36
CA PRO A 63 10.13 22.18 -1.19
C PRO A 63 9.43 22.80 0.03
N THR A 64 8.58 23.78 -0.21
CA THR A 64 7.78 24.44 0.83
C THR A 64 6.68 23.51 1.33
N ASN A 65 5.95 22.87 0.43
CA ASN A 65 4.88 21.94 0.76
C ASN A 65 5.40 20.74 1.56
N ARG A 66 6.56 20.20 1.21
CA ARG A 66 7.23 19.13 1.97
C ARG A 66 7.65 19.59 3.36
N ALA A 67 8.17 20.80 3.52
CA ALA A 67 8.52 21.34 4.83
C ALA A 67 7.28 21.49 5.73
N LEU A 68 6.18 21.99 5.18
CA LEU A 68 4.90 22.12 5.89
C LEU A 68 4.30 20.75 6.25
N ALA A 69 4.34 19.78 5.33
CA ALA A 69 3.93 18.41 5.60
C ALA A 69 4.77 17.77 6.73
N GLY A 70 6.09 18.02 6.74
CA GLY A 70 6.98 17.58 7.81
C GLY A 70 6.64 18.18 9.18
N MET A 71 6.23 19.45 9.20
CA MET A 71 5.75 20.11 10.44
C MET A 71 4.45 19.49 10.93
N ASP A 72 3.49 19.24 10.04
CA ASP A 72 2.23 18.59 10.40
C ASP A 72 2.45 17.17 10.91
N LEU A 73 3.35 16.42 10.30
CA LEU A 73 3.74 15.11 10.78
C LEU A 73 4.34 15.13 12.18
N ALA A 74 5.18 16.13 12.48
CA ALA A 74 5.72 16.32 13.83
C ALA A 74 4.61 16.65 14.82
N LEU A 75 3.67 17.55 14.45
CA LEU A 75 2.49 17.87 15.26
C LEU A 75 1.61 16.63 15.50
N ALA A 76 1.34 15.87 14.46
CA ALA A 76 0.58 14.62 14.54
C ALA A 76 1.23 13.62 15.50
N ARG A 77 2.54 13.39 15.37
CA ARG A 77 3.29 12.39 16.15
C ARG A 77 3.45 12.77 17.61
N TYR A 78 3.82 14.02 17.89
CA TYR A 78 4.26 14.43 19.25
C TYR A 78 3.16 15.13 20.05
N VAL A 79 2.11 15.64 19.41
CA VAL A 79 1.02 16.36 20.09
C VAL A 79 -0.32 15.65 19.92
N ILE A 80 -0.76 15.41 18.67
CA ILE A 80 -2.11 14.88 18.42
C ILE A 80 -2.20 13.43 18.88
N ARG A 81 -1.25 12.57 18.51
CA ARG A 81 -1.28 11.13 18.80
C ARG A 81 -1.40 10.82 20.30
N PRO A 82 -0.59 11.40 21.21
CA PRO A 82 -0.73 11.11 22.63
C PRO A 82 -2.10 11.50 23.20
N VAL A 83 -2.64 12.66 22.78
CA VAL A 83 -3.96 13.13 23.23
C VAL A 83 -5.07 12.27 22.61
N ALA A 84 -4.95 11.92 21.34
CA ALA A 84 -5.86 11.03 20.65
C ALA A 84 -5.89 9.61 21.25
N ALA A 85 -4.76 9.11 21.73
CA ALA A 85 -4.71 7.81 22.41
C ALA A 85 -5.57 7.80 23.69
N VAL A 86 -5.53 8.86 24.49
CA VAL A 86 -6.40 9.02 25.67
C VAL A 86 -7.87 9.11 25.24
N TYR A 87 -8.16 9.88 24.19
CA TYR A 87 -9.51 10.02 23.66
C TYR A 87 -10.09 8.67 23.19
N ARG A 88 -9.32 7.90 22.40
CA ARG A 88 -9.73 6.57 21.92
C ARG A 88 -9.87 5.54 23.04
N PHE A 89 -9.09 5.66 24.10
CA PHE A 89 -9.24 4.82 25.29
C PHE A 89 -10.56 5.09 26.04
N VAL A 90 -10.99 6.35 26.12
CA VAL A 90 -12.19 6.76 26.85
C VAL A 90 -13.45 6.60 26.01
N VAL A 91 -13.37 6.86 24.70
CA VAL A 91 -14.53 6.84 23.76
C VAL A 91 -14.41 5.62 22.86
N PRO A 92 -15.29 4.60 23.03
CA PRO A 92 -15.31 3.40 22.19
C PRO A 92 -15.47 3.71 20.69
N GLN A 93 -15.01 2.81 19.83
CA GLN A 93 -15.04 2.99 18.37
C GLN A 93 -16.45 3.27 17.86
N ASP A 94 -17.44 2.46 18.24
CA ASP A 94 -18.85 2.63 17.81
C ASP A 94 -19.38 4.04 18.11
N VAL A 95 -19.05 4.57 19.31
CA VAL A 95 -19.46 5.92 19.69
C VAL A 95 -18.75 6.97 18.82
N ARG A 96 -17.48 6.75 18.50
CA ARG A 96 -16.72 7.66 17.64
C ARG A 96 -17.28 7.68 16.21
N GLU A 97 -17.70 6.54 15.68
CA GLU A 97 -18.34 6.44 14.37
C GLU A 97 -19.68 7.22 14.34
N HIS A 98 -20.50 7.06 15.35
CA HIS A 98 -21.74 7.84 15.47
C HIS A 98 -21.49 9.35 15.62
N LEU A 99 -20.45 9.74 16.36
CA LEU A 99 -20.04 11.15 16.44
C LEU A 99 -19.57 11.70 15.09
N THR A 100 -18.89 10.88 14.27
CA THR A 100 -18.53 11.23 12.90
C THR A 100 -19.78 11.49 12.05
N LYS A 101 -20.77 10.58 12.10
CA LYS A 101 -22.06 10.76 11.40
C LYS A 101 -22.78 12.05 11.82
N THR A 102 -22.76 12.36 13.13
CA THR A 102 -23.31 13.62 13.63
C THR A 102 -22.57 14.84 13.07
N ALA A 103 -21.23 14.78 13.05
CA ALA A 103 -20.40 15.85 12.51
C ALA A 103 -20.65 16.05 11.01
N ASP A 104 -20.81 14.98 10.24
CA ASP A 104 -21.13 15.03 8.82
C ASP A 104 -22.54 15.58 8.54
N ASN A 105 -23.52 15.25 9.38
CA ASN A 105 -24.87 15.80 9.28
C ASN A 105 -24.88 17.34 9.46
N LEU A 106 -23.95 17.89 10.24
CA LEU A 106 -23.80 19.35 10.43
C LEU A 106 -23.24 20.07 9.18
N LEU A 107 -22.62 19.37 8.23
CA LEU A 107 -22.12 19.95 6.98
C LEU A 107 -23.21 20.23 5.94
N TYR A 108 -24.46 19.79 6.20
CA TYR A 108 -25.59 19.94 5.30
C TYR A 108 -25.73 21.33 4.65
N PRO A 109 -25.68 22.47 5.37
CA PRO A 109 -25.92 23.76 4.73
C PRO A 109 -24.89 24.09 3.62
N GLY A 110 -23.60 23.77 3.85
CA GLY A 110 -22.55 23.95 2.85
C GLY A 110 -22.75 23.05 1.64
N ARG A 111 -23.05 21.76 1.86
CA ARG A 111 -23.30 20.78 0.79
C ARG A 111 -24.48 21.19 -0.09
N VAL A 112 -25.60 21.55 0.49
CA VAL A 112 -26.78 22.00 -0.29
C VAL A 112 -26.49 23.28 -1.06
N LEU A 113 -25.84 24.26 -0.42
CA LEU A 113 -25.48 25.52 -1.08
C LEU A 113 -24.59 25.26 -2.30
N ASN A 114 -23.56 24.44 -2.15
CA ASN A 114 -22.63 24.12 -3.25
C ASN A 114 -23.32 23.32 -4.36
N ASN A 115 -24.18 22.33 -4.03
CA ASN A 115 -25.00 21.64 -5.03
C ASN A 115 -25.88 22.62 -5.83
N LEU A 116 -26.53 23.58 -5.15
CA LEU A 116 -27.35 24.61 -5.82
C LEU A 116 -26.51 25.51 -6.71
N LEU A 117 -25.34 25.97 -6.24
CA LEU A 117 -24.43 26.84 -7.01
C LEU A 117 -23.84 26.13 -8.24
N GLN A 118 -23.80 24.82 -8.24
CA GLN A 118 -23.39 23.97 -9.37
C GLN A 118 -24.57 23.52 -10.25
N ALA A 119 -25.79 23.98 -9.97
CA ALA A 119 -27.03 23.58 -10.64
C ALA A 119 -27.38 22.11 -10.54
N LYS A 120 -26.90 21.41 -9.50
CA LYS A 120 -27.19 20.00 -9.18
C LYS A 120 -28.46 19.90 -8.30
N TRP A 121 -29.62 20.22 -8.88
CA TRP A 121 -30.88 20.34 -8.13
C TRP A 121 -31.34 19.04 -7.46
N SER A 122 -31.14 17.89 -8.12
CA SER A 122 -31.49 16.58 -7.57
C SER A 122 -30.62 16.25 -6.36
N ALA A 123 -29.31 16.47 -6.46
CA ALA A 123 -28.36 16.25 -5.37
C ALA A 123 -28.64 17.17 -4.16
N ALA A 124 -28.98 18.44 -4.40
CA ALA A 124 -29.41 19.35 -3.34
C ALA A 124 -30.68 18.88 -2.64
N GLY A 125 -31.65 18.31 -3.39
CA GLY A 125 -32.85 17.71 -2.85
C GLY A 125 -32.58 16.46 -2.03
N GLU A 126 -31.67 15.61 -2.50
CA GLU A 126 -31.24 14.38 -1.82
C GLU A 126 -30.52 14.72 -0.49
N GLU A 127 -29.57 15.66 -0.50
CA GLU A 127 -28.91 16.14 0.73
C GLU A 127 -29.91 16.74 1.73
N THR A 128 -30.93 17.48 1.25
CA THR A 128 -31.97 18.02 2.11
C THR A 128 -32.81 16.90 2.75
N ALA A 129 -33.19 15.88 1.98
CA ALA A 129 -33.94 14.74 2.48
C ALA A 129 -33.10 13.95 3.52
N ARG A 130 -31.81 13.71 3.23
CA ARG A 130 -30.87 13.08 4.18
C ARG A 130 -30.81 13.84 5.50
N PHE A 131 -30.61 15.14 5.45
CA PHE A 131 -30.56 15.97 6.65
C PHE A 131 -31.85 15.88 7.47
N CYS A 132 -33.01 15.94 6.82
CA CYS A 132 -34.28 15.82 7.52
C CYS A 132 -34.45 14.44 8.20
N VAL A 133 -34.15 13.35 7.49
CA VAL A 133 -34.25 12.00 8.01
C VAL A 133 -33.24 11.78 9.14
N ASN A 134 -31.97 12.10 8.93
CA ASN A 134 -30.93 11.86 9.92
C ASN A 134 -31.07 12.76 11.16
N THR A 135 -31.59 13.98 10.99
CA THR A 135 -31.83 14.86 12.13
C THR A 135 -33.04 14.41 12.97
N THR A 136 -34.10 13.94 12.34
CA THR A 136 -35.35 13.54 13.04
C THR A 136 -35.31 12.10 13.50
N VAL A 137 -35.19 11.13 12.59
CA VAL A 137 -35.17 9.70 12.88
C VAL A 137 -33.79 9.25 13.37
N GLY A 138 -32.73 9.84 12.84
CA GLY A 138 -31.34 9.53 13.18
C GLY A 138 -30.77 10.24 14.40
N ALA A 139 -31.64 10.84 15.27
CA ALA A 139 -31.23 11.51 16.50
C ALA A 139 -30.12 12.56 16.30
N LEU A 140 -30.40 13.60 15.49
CA LEU A 140 -29.47 14.68 15.12
C LEU A 140 -28.27 14.20 14.26
N GLY A 141 -28.43 13.08 13.56
CA GLY A 141 -27.38 12.49 12.73
C GLY A 141 -26.48 11.51 13.48
N PHE A 142 -26.82 11.13 14.71
CA PHE A 142 -26.09 10.08 15.45
C PHE A 142 -26.22 8.71 14.74
N PHE A 143 -27.39 8.45 14.16
CA PHE A 143 -27.61 7.34 13.23
C PHE A 143 -27.80 7.87 11.81
N ASP A 144 -27.59 7.03 10.77
CA ASP A 144 -27.77 7.39 9.35
C ASP A 144 -28.85 6.52 8.67
N PRO A 145 -30.11 6.60 9.10
CA PRO A 145 -31.20 5.87 8.44
C PRO A 145 -31.47 6.33 7.01
N ALA A 146 -30.98 7.50 6.61
CA ALA A 146 -31.13 7.98 5.25
C ALA A 146 -30.37 7.08 4.25
N THR A 147 -29.20 6.58 4.60
CA THR A 147 -28.44 5.63 3.77
C THR A 147 -29.22 4.32 3.61
N ASP A 148 -29.84 3.78 4.67
CA ASP A 148 -30.69 2.57 4.62
C ASP A 148 -31.93 2.76 3.74
N MET A 149 -32.37 4.01 3.55
CA MET A 149 -33.47 4.39 2.65
C MET A 149 -33.00 4.61 1.20
N GLY A 150 -31.72 4.41 0.88
CA GLY A 150 -31.16 4.60 -0.45
C GLY A 150 -30.87 6.07 -0.81
N LEU A 151 -30.87 6.97 0.17
CA LEU A 151 -30.45 8.36 -0.01
C LEU A 151 -28.93 8.45 0.19
N HIS A 152 -28.15 8.63 -0.85
CA HIS A 152 -26.69 8.69 -0.77
C HIS A 152 -26.17 10.11 -0.50
N PRO A 153 -25.05 10.28 0.24
CA PRO A 153 -24.43 11.58 0.45
C PRO A 153 -23.95 12.18 -0.87
N ARG A 154 -24.13 13.49 -1.03
CA ARG A 154 -23.71 14.29 -2.18
C ARG A 154 -22.78 15.41 -1.69
N PRO A 155 -21.53 15.07 -1.29
CA PRO A 155 -20.60 16.03 -0.71
C PRO A 155 -20.13 17.00 -1.79
N GLU A 156 -20.37 18.29 -1.58
CA GLU A 156 -19.92 19.38 -2.43
C GLU A 156 -19.36 20.50 -1.59
N ASP A 157 -18.31 21.14 -2.10
CA ASP A 157 -17.63 22.27 -1.46
C ASP A 157 -17.41 23.45 -2.44
N PHE A 158 -16.95 24.60 -1.95
CA PHE A 158 -16.68 25.75 -2.80
C PHE A 158 -15.48 25.56 -3.74
N GLY A 159 -14.54 24.68 -3.41
CA GLY A 159 -13.45 24.32 -4.32
C GLY A 159 -13.98 23.65 -5.59
N GLN A 160 -14.93 22.70 -5.44
CA GLN A 160 -15.64 22.05 -6.55
C GLN A 160 -16.53 23.06 -7.30
N THR A 161 -17.21 23.94 -6.58
CA THR A 161 -18.03 25.01 -7.17
C THR A 161 -17.18 25.94 -8.04
N PHE A 162 -16.00 26.37 -7.57
CA PHE A 162 -15.07 27.17 -8.36
C PHE A 162 -14.53 26.41 -9.58
N ALA A 163 -14.30 25.11 -9.47
CA ALA A 163 -13.91 24.28 -10.60
C ALA A 163 -15.04 24.21 -11.66
N LYS A 164 -16.30 24.02 -11.22
CA LYS A 164 -17.47 24.04 -12.10
C LYS A 164 -17.66 25.38 -12.80
N TRP A 165 -17.31 26.50 -12.14
CA TRP A 165 -17.34 27.83 -12.70
C TRP A 165 -16.18 28.17 -13.63
N GLY A 166 -15.24 27.21 -13.84
CA GLY A 166 -14.18 27.30 -14.84
C GLY A 166 -12.75 27.28 -14.30
N TRP A 167 -12.54 27.31 -12.98
CA TRP A 167 -11.21 27.17 -12.40
C TRP A 167 -10.82 25.69 -12.20
N LYS A 168 -10.76 24.95 -13.31
CA LYS A 168 -10.57 23.48 -13.29
C LYS A 168 -9.23 23.05 -12.72
N ARG A 169 -8.11 23.63 -13.17
CA ARG A 169 -6.76 23.29 -12.69
C ARG A 169 -6.28 24.29 -11.66
N SER A 170 -5.65 23.81 -10.60
CA SER A 170 -5.10 24.64 -9.53
C SER A 170 -3.81 24.05 -8.99
N THR A 171 -2.85 24.92 -8.68
CA THR A 171 -1.57 24.54 -8.09
C THR A 171 -1.76 23.85 -6.76
N TYR A 172 -1.09 22.74 -6.58
CA TYR A 172 -1.07 22.01 -5.32
C TYR A 172 -0.48 22.86 -4.18
N LEU A 173 -1.07 22.79 -3.02
CA LEU A 173 -0.67 23.50 -1.82
C LEU A 173 -0.86 22.61 -0.59
N PHE A 174 0.16 22.49 0.26
CA PHE A 174 0.00 21.89 1.56
C PHE A 174 -0.35 22.96 2.59
N VAL A 175 -1.51 22.84 3.23
CA VAL A 175 -1.98 23.79 4.25
C VAL A 175 -1.78 23.19 5.63
N PRO A 176 -0.96 23.80 6.52
CA PRO A 176 -0.75 23.29 7.88
C PRO A 176 -2.07 23.02 8.60
N ILE A 177 -2.15 21.89 9.29
CA ILE A 177 -3.32 21.38 10.03
C ILE A 177 -4.49 20.90 9.13
N LEU A 178 -4.63 21.44 7.92
CA LEU A 178 -5.68 21.02 6.98
C LEU A 178 -5.19 19.93 6.02
N GLY A 179 -3.87 19.81 5.82
CA GLY A 179 -3.27 18.81 4.97
C GLY A 179 -3.18 19.19 3.49
N PRO A 180 -3.16 18.18 2.59
CA PRO A 180 -3.16 18.37 1.15
C PRO A 180 -4.31 19.24 0.67
N SER A 181 -4.04 20.22 -0.22
CA SER A 181 -5.00 21.17 -0.75
C SER A 181 -4.54 21.68 -2.13
N SER A 182 -5.29 22.59 -2.70
CA SER A 182 -4.88 23.43 -3.83
C SER A 182 -5.17 24.90 -3.53
N ILE A 183 -4.62 25.82 -4.31
CA ILE A 183 -4.94 27.26 -4.13
C ILE A 183 -6.45 27.49 -4.25
N ARG A 184 -7.10 26.85 -5.23
CA ARG A 184 -8.56 26.91 -5.41
C ARG A 184 -9.31 26.43 -4.17
N ASP A 185 -8.92 25.26 -3.66
CA ASP A 185 -9.62 24.60 -2.56
C ASP A 185 -9.35 25.32 -1.23
N ALA A 186 -8.13 25.82 -1.01
CA ALA A 186 -7.81 26.65 0.15
C ALA A 186 -8.63 27.97 0.17
N LEU A 187 -8.87 28.58 -1.00
CA LEU A 187 -9.75 29.75 -1.11
C LEU A 187 -11.23 29.36 -0.96
N GLY A 188 -11.63 28.18 -1.47
CA GLY A 188 -12.97 27.62 -1.30
C GLY A 188 -13.29 27.27 0.14
N ALA A 189 -12.31 26.83 0.93
CA ALA A 189 -12.50 26.54 2.36
C ALA A 189 -12.92 27.77 3.19
N ILE A 190 -12.69 28.99 2.70
CA ILE A 190 -13.13 30.22 3.38
C ILE A 190 -14.66 30.29 3.41
N PRO A 191 -15.39 30.37 2.27
CA PRO A 191 -16.84 30.36 2.30
C PRO A 191 -17.43 29.05 2.88
N ASP A 192 -16.80 27.87 2.71
CA ASP A 192 -17.25 26.64 3.35
C ASP A 192 -17.26 26.79 4.88
N THR A 193 -16.21 27.40 5.46
CA THR A 193 -16.14 27.67 6.89
C THR A 193 -17.31 28.54 7.36
N TYR A 194 -17.75 29.51 6.58
CA TYR A 194 -18.92 30.32 6.91
C TYR A 194 -20.26 29.60 6.71
N ALA A 195 -20.31 28.62 5.82
CA ALA A 195 -21.49 27.79 5.62
C ALA A 195 -21.64 26.69 6.70
N GLU A 196 -20.61 26.41 7.47
CA GLU A 196 -20.61 25.38 8.53
C GLU A 196 -21.16 25.94 9.86
N PRO A 197 -22.30 25.43 10.38
CA PRO A 197 -22.89 25.92 11.64
C PRO A 197 -21.98 25.80 12.85
N ALA A 198 -21.15 24.75 12.92
CA ALA A 198 -20.22 24.53 14.01
C ALA A 198 -19.19 25.66 14.17
N THR A 199 -18.89 26.40 13.09
CA THR A 199 -17.94 27.52 13.11
C THR A 199 -18.38 28.65 14.02
N TYR A 200 -19.68 28.84 14.17
CA TYR A 200 -20.25 29.90 15.02
C TYR A 200 -20.23 29.58 16.53
N TYR A 201 -19.87 28.34 16.88
CA TYR A 201 -19.68 27.91 18.27
C TYR A 201 -18.32 27.25 18.43
N LEU A 202 -17.31 28.01 18.85
CA LEU A 202 -15.91 27.60 18.90
C LEU A 202 -15.67 26.22 19.55
N PRO A 203 -16.31 25.85 20.69
CA PRO A 203 -16.13 24.52 21.27
C PRO A 203 -16.56 23.39 20.33
N ALA A 204 -17.64 23.56 19.56
CA ALA A 204 -18.10 22.55 18.58
C ALA A 204 -17.13 22.44 17.40
N ALA A 205 -16.65 23.59 16.88
CA ALA A 205 -15.67 23.63 15.79
C ALA A 205 -14.35 22.94 16.19
N LEU A 206 -13.82 23.26 17.36
CA LEU A 206 -12.60 22.63 17.88
C LEU A 206 -12.82 21.16 18.22
N GLY A 207 -13.94 20.81 18.85
CA GLY A 207 -14.29 19.44 19.19
C GLY A 207 -14.40 18.54 17.95
N ARG A 208 -15.06 19.01 16.89
CA ARG A 208 -15.17 18.30 15.63
C ARG A 208 -13.79 18.10 14.98
N ARG A 209 -12.97 19.14 14.86
CA ARG A 209 -11.62 19.03 14.28
C ARG A 209 -10.75 18.08 15.08
N PHE A 210 -10.79 18.16 16.40
CA PHE A 210 -10.06 17.26 17.30
C PHE A 210 -10.54 15.81 17.13
N HIS A 211 -11.85 15.58 17.05
CA HIS A 211 -12.44 14.26 16.85
C HIS A 211 -11.94 13.64 15.52
N LEU A 212 -12.05 14.35 14.41
CA LEU A 212 -11.59 13.90 13.10
C LEU A 212 -10.08 13.62 13.08
N ALA A 213 -9.27 14.55 13.63
CA ALA A 213 -7.82 14.36 13.73
C ALA A 213 -7.47 13.15 14.61
N SER A 214 -8.20 12.92 15.71
CA SER A 214 -7.97 11.79 16.61
C SER A 214 -8.29 10.43 15.98
N ASN A 215 -9.29 10.38 15.11
CA ASN A 215 -9.64 9.15 14.37
C ASN A 215 -8.66 8.87 13.21
N GLY A 216 -8.14 9.91 12.54
CA GLY A 216 -7.27 9.76 11.39
C GLY A 216 -5.77 9.67 11.70
N VAL A 217 -5.30 10.08 12.90
CA VAL A 217 -3.87 10.25 13.18
C VAL A 217 -3.06 8.96 13.07
N GLU A 218 -3.58 7.82 13.52
CA GLU A 218 -2.86 6.55 13.42
C GLU A 218 -2.76 6.07 11.97
N ALA A 219 -3.83 6.22 11.18
CA ALA A 219 -3.80 5.89 9.77
C ALA A 219 -2.79 6.78 9.01
N ALA A 220 -2.79 8.09 9.30
CA ALA A 220 -1.85 9.03 8.69
C ALA A 220 -0.39 8.71 9.06
N LEU A 221 -0.10 8.42 10.33
CA LEU A 221 1.24 8.06 10.79
C LEU A 221 1.70 6.72 10.20
N ARG A 222 0.79 5.75 10.09
CA ARG A 222 1.04 4.46 9.45
C ARG A 222 1.39 4.63 7.97
N GLN A 223 0.68 5.50 7.23
CA GLN A 223 1.02 5.79 5.83
C GLN A 223 2.44 6.34 5.67
N VAL A 224 2.89 7.16 6.61
CA VAL A 224 4.29 7.66 6.62
C VAL A 224 5.28 6.55 6.92
N GLU A 225 4.94 5.58 7.76
CA GLU A 225 5.80 4.44 8.08
C GLU A 225 5.87 3.41 6.93
N VAL A 226 4.73 3.17 6.28
CA VAL A 226 4.63 2.19 5.18
C VAL A 226 5.32 2.67 3.90
N ASN A 227 5.21 3.96 3.57
CA ASN A 227 5.72 4.51 2.31
C ASN A 227 7.15 5.05 2.46
N TYR A 228 7.98 4.76 1.46
CA TYR A 228 9.35 5.29 1.36
C TYR A 228 9.37 6.83 1.27
N ASP A 229 8.37 7.40 0.62
CA ASP A 229 8.08 8.84 0.60
C ASP A 229 6.56 9.02 0.68
N ALA A 230 6.04 9.41 1.82
CA ALA A 230 4.61 9.55 2.02
C ALA A 230 4.02 10.81 1.37
N TYR A 231 4.85 11.80 1.01
CA TYR A 231 4.41 13.03 0.38
C TYR A 231 3.93 12.80 -1.06
N GLU A 232 4.67 12.03 -1.86
CA GLU A 232 4.36 11.77 -3.26
C GLU A 232 2.99 11.09 -3.46
N PRO A 233 2.69 9.95 -2.80
CA PRO A 233 1.37 9.34 -2.90
C PRO A 233 0.26 10.26 -2.40
N ALA A 234 0.46 10.96 -1.27
CA ALA A 234 -0.56 11.86 -0.72
C ALA A 234 -0.88 13.03 -1.67
N ARG A 235 0.16 13.63 -2.28
CA ARG A 235 0.00 14.69 -3.29
C ARG A 235 -0.74 14.18 -4.53
N THR A 236 -0.27 13.06 -5.08
CA THR A 236 -0.84 12.48 -6.30
C THR A 236 -2.29 12.09 -6.09
N LEU A 237 -2.59 11.37 -5.02
CA LEU A 237 -3.94 10.95 -4.68
C LEU A 237 -4.86 12.16 -4.46
N PHE A 238 -4.44 13.17 -3.68
CA PHE A 238 -5.23 14.37 -3.46
C PHE A 238 -5.55 15.09 -4.78
N THR A 239 -4.55 15.27 -5.65
CA THR A 239 -4.74 16.03 -6.90
C THR A 239 -5.67 15.28 -7.85
N LEU A 240 -5.47 13.97 -8.02
CA LEU A 240 -6.34 13.13 -8.84
C LEU A 240 -7.77 13.14 -8.28
N ASN A 241 -7.93 13.02 -6.97
CA ASN A 241 -9.24 13.07 -6.31
C ASN A 241 -9.99 14.38 -6.62
N ARG A 242 -9.30 15.51 -6.55
CA ARG A 242 -9.94 16.82 -6.77
C ARG A 242 -10.28 17.10 -8.23
N GLU A 243 -9.55 16.53 -9.18
CA GLU A 243 -9.89 16.66 -10.62
C GLU A 243 -11.19 15.92 -10.94
N VAL A 244 -11.46 14.85 -10.22
CA VAL A 244 -12.60 13.96 -10.40
C VAL A 244 -13.88 14.44 -9.74
N ASP A 245 -13.80 15.06 -8.56
CA ASP A 245 -14.97 15.62 -7.86
C ASP A 245 -15.78 16.61 -8.73
N VAL A 246 -15.27 16.98 -9.89
CA VAL A 246 -15.88 17.93 -10.82
C VAL A 246 -16.72 17.27 -11.91
N GLU A 247 -16.58 15.96 -12.16
CA GLU A 247 -17.24 15.24 -13.27
C GLU A 247 -18.23 14.15 -12.80
N ASP A 248 -19.43 14.08 -13.40
CA ASP A 248 -20.43 13.05 -13.10
C ASP A 248 -20.12 11.77 -13.91
N PHE A 249 -20.08 10.58 -13.25
CA PHE A 249 -19.65 9.31 -13.86
C PHE A 249 -20.80 8.34 -14.15
N SER A 250 -20.58 7.50 -15.20
CA SER A 250 -21.42 6.33 -15.48
C SER A 250 -20.81 5.05 -14.87
N TRP A 251 -21.65 4.21 -14.29
CA TRP A 251 -21.27 2.97 -13.62
C TRP A 251 -21.41 1.78 -14.59
N ALA A 252 -20.31 1.30 -15.16
CA ALA A 252 -20.27 0.05 -15.89
C ALA A 252 -19.44 -0.98 -15.10
N ARG A 253 -19.89 -2.22 -15.06
CA ARG A 253 -19.32 -3.32 -14.28
C ARG A 253 -19.04 -4.52 -15.14
N ASP A 254 -18.02 -5.31 -14.77
CA ASP A 254 -17.68 -6.60 -15.35
C ASP A 254 -17.32 -7.60 -14.23
N GLU A 255 -17.72 -8.85 -14.33
CA GLU A 255 -17.35 -9.93 -13.41
C GLU A 255 -16.21 -10.74 -13.99
N SER A 256 -14.97 -10.35 -13.70
CA SER A 256 -13.79 -11.11 -14.12
C SER A 256 -12.88 -11.41 -12.93
N GLY A 257 -11.97 -12.38 -13.04
CA GLY A 257 -10.97 -12.63 -12.00
C GLY A 257 -10.12 -11.40 -11.68
N VAL A 258 -9.92 -10.51 -12.64
CA VAL A 258 -9.18 -9.26 -12.46
C VAL A 258 -9.99 -8.25 -11.63
N THR A 259 -11.29 -8.11 -11.88
CA THR A 259 -12.15 -7.24 -11.06
C THR A 259 -12.28 -7.75 -9.63
N GLN A 260 -12.34 -9.06 -9.44
CA GLN A 260 -12.31 -9.68 -8.10
C GLN A 260 -10.98 -9.42 -7.37
N SER A 261 -9.86 -9.32 -8.10
CA SER A 261 -8.55 -9.01 -7.52
C SER A 261 -8.47 -7.59 -6.91
N LEU A 262 -9.35 -6.66 -7.30
CA LEU A 262 -9.42 -5.34 -6.69
C LEU A 262 -9.84 -5.39 -5.21
N ASP A 263 -10.63 -6.38 -4.82
CA ASP A 263 -11.04 -6.56 -3.43
C ASP A 263 -9.82 -6.74 -2.49
N ALA A 264 -8.72 -7.32 -3.01
CA ALA A 264 -7.48 -7.45 -2.26
C ALA A 264 -6.74 -6.11 -2.05
N ILE A 265 -6.85 -5.17 -3.00
CA ILE A 265 -6.23 -3.83 -2.90
C ILE A 265 -6.95 -3.00 -1.83
N PHE A 266 -8.27 -3.19 -1.71
CA PHE A 266 -9.11 -2.50 -0.72
C PHE A 266 -9.25 -3.27 0.60
N LEU A 267 -8.51 -4.39 0.78
CA LEU A 267 -8.55 -5.18 2.00
C LEU A 267 -7.93 -4.40 3.16
N GLU A 268 -8.74 -4.10 4.16
CA GLU A 268 -8.34 -3.42 5.40
C GLU A 268 -8.75 -4.25 6.62
N PRO A 269 -8.11 -4.07 7.79
CA PRO A 269 -8.54 -4.72 9.03
C PRO A 269 -9.94 -4.21 9.44
N GLU A 270 -10.78 -5.11 9.97
CA GLU A 270 -12.10 -4.74 10.51
C GLU A 270 -11.95 -3.78 11.70
N ASP A 271 -10.97 -4.03 12.57
CA ASP A 271 -10.61 -3.13 13.64
C ASP A 271 -9.55 -2.11 13.17
N ARG A 272 -9.96 -0.88 12.96
CA ARG A 272 -9.08 0.23 12.54
C ARG A 272 -7.90 0.49 13.49
N ASP A 273 -8.05 0.14 14.76
CA ASP A 273 -7.01 0.30 15.79
C ASP A 273 -6.10 -0.95 15.89
N PHE A 274 -6.34 -2.02 15.12
CA PHE A 274 -5.54 -3.25 15.17
C PHE A 274 -4.05 -2.99 14.95
N GLY A 275 -3.70 -2.18 13.95
CA GLY A 275 -2.32 -1.80 13.68
C GLY A 275 -1.66 -1.00 14.82
N ALA A 276 -2.43 -0.18 15.55
CA ALA A 276 -1.93 0.58 16.70
C ALA A 276 -1.64 -0.29 17.93
N ARG A 277 -2.23 -1.48 18.00
CA ARG A 277 -1.97 -2.47 19.07
C ARG A 277 -0.77 -3.38 18.78
N ALA A 278 -0.13 -3.25 17.63
CA ALA A 278 1.07 -3.99 17.31
C ALA A 278 2.20 -3.66 18.30
N HIS A 279 2.84 -4.69 18.81
CA HIS A 279 4.18 -4.53 19.38
C HIS A 279 5.19 -4.44 18.25
N THR A 280 6.16 -3.55 18.34
CA THR A 280 7.26 -3.44 17.38
C THR A 280 8.59 -3.65 18.10
N ASP A 281 9.45 -4.50 17.53
CA ASP A 281 10.81 -4.72 18.01
C ASP A 281 11.76 -4.87 16.80
N THR A 282 13.05 -4.99 17.02
CA THR A 282 14.06 -5.08 15.97
C THR A 282 14.95 -6.30 16.14
N VAL A 283 15.53 -6.75 15.03
CA VAL A 283 16.57 -7.78 15.01
C VAL A 283 17.76 -7.35 14.17
N TRP A 284 18.95 -7.64 14.67
CA TRP A 284 20.18 -7.36 13.94
C TRP A 284 20.35 -8.30 12.74
N ILE A 285 20.67 -7.74 11.57
CA ILE A 285 20.94 -8.47 10.33
C ILE A 285 22.40 -8.24 9.92
N GLU A 286 23.19 -9.29 9.98
CA GLU A 286 24.63 -9.24 9.74
C GLU A 286 24.98 -8.77 8.31
N ALA A 287 24.19 -9.20 7.31
CA ALA A 287 24.40 -8.88 5.91
C ALA A 287 24.34 -7.36 5.61
N THR A 288 23.55 -6.63 6.39
CA THR A 288 23.37 -5.18 6.24
C THR A 288 24.12 -4.37 7.28
N GLY A 289 24.44 -4.99 8.44
CA GLY A 289 24.94 -4.29 9.62
C GLY A 289 23.89 -3.31 10.19
N ARG A 290 22.61 -3.65 10.09
CA ARG A 290 21.48 -2.81 10.54
C ARG A 290 20.43 -3.63 11.27
N GLU A 291 19.54 -2.93 11.95
CA GLU A 291 18.37 -3.51 12.61
C GLU A 291 17.16 -3.51 11.68
N LEU A 292 16.54 -4.68 11.50
CA LEU A 292 15.29 -4.87 10.77
C LEU A 292 14.13 -4.87 11.76
N SER A 293 13.14 -4.03 11.54
CA SER A 293 11.92 -3.98 12.35
C SER A 293 10.96 -5.12 12.01
N PHE A 294 10.24 -5.59 13.02
CA PHE A 294 9.10 -6.50 12.87
C PHE A 294 7.97 -6.11 13.81
N SER A 295 6.75 -6.46 13.45
CA SER A 295 5.55 -6.20 14.25
C SER A 295 4.90 -7.50 14.69
N TYR A 296 4.35 -7.56 15.93
CA TYR A 296 3.73 -8.78 16.44
C TYR A 296 2.56 -8.52 17.38
N TRP A 297 1.66 -9.49 17.44
CA TRP A 297 0.47 -9.55 18.29
C TRP A 297 0.44 -10.90 19.00
N LEU A 298 0.29 -10.91 20.31
CA LEU A 298 0.35 -12.12 21.13
C LEU A 298 -1.01 -12.47 21.73
N GLN A 299 -1.40 -13.73 21.61
CA GLN A 299 -2.52 -14.29 22.34
C GLN A 299 -2.25 -14.27 23.86
N ALA A 300 -3.30 -14.25 24.66
CA ALA A 300 -3.17 -14.29 26.12
C ALA A 300 -2.60 -15.61 26.65
N GLU A 301 -2.95 -16.74 26.05
CA GLU A 301 -2.50 -18.09 26.36
C GLU A 301 -1.47 -18.58 25.32
N PRO A 302 -0.74 -19.70 25.61
CA PRO A 302 0.12 -20.33 24.62
C PRO A 302 -0.65 -20.69 23.34
N ALA A 303 -0.12 -20.26 22.18
CA ALA A 303 -0.81 -20.37 20.90
C ALA A 303 0.19 -20.63 19.75
N PRO A 304 -0.27 -21.07 18.57
CA PRO A 304 0.54 -21.10 17.37
C PRO A 304 1.10 -19.71 17.03
N LEU A 305 2.33 -19.64 16.51
CA LEU A 305 2.93 -18.41 16.00
C LEU A 305 2.92 -18.42 14.47
N VAL A 306 2.17 -17.52 13.88
CA VAL A 306 2.12 -17.31 12.43
C VAL A 306 3.12 -16.23 12.04
N PHE A 307 4.08 -16.57 11.20
CA PHE A 307 4.99 -15.66 10.54
C PHE A 307 4.37 -15.25 9.21
N LEU A 308 4.08 -13.96 9.04
CA LEU A 308 3.40 -13.42 7.87
C LEU A 308 4.38 -12.65 6.98
N VAL A 309 4.48 -13.05 5.70
CA VAL A 309 5.29 -12.39 4.67
C VAL A 309 4.36 -11.85 3.60
N PRO A 310 4.22 -10.52 3.46
CA PRO A 310 3.31 -9.90 2.49
C PRO A 310 3.79 -10.05 1.04
N GLY A 311 2.94 -9.62 0.10
CA GLY A 311 3.21 -9.59 -1.34
C GLY A 311 4.23 -8.54 -1.77
N LEU A 312 4.33 -8.35 -3.08
CA LEU A 312 5.21 -7.37 -3.73
C LEU A 312 5.00 -5.96 -3.14
N GLY A 313 6.07 -5.28 -2.75
CA GLY A 313 6.03 -3.96 -2.12
C GLY A 313 5.49 -3.93 -0.69
N GLY A 314 4.94 -5.04 -0.18
CA GLY A 314 4.19 -5.10 1.06
C GLY A 314 5.03 -4.76 2.30
N HIS A 315 4.50 -3.88 3.13
CA HIS A 315 5.08 -3.49 4.42
C HIS A 315 4.42 -4.27 5.56
N ARG A 316 5.15 -4.56 6.65
CA ARG A 316 4.64 -5.27 7.85
C ARG A 316 3.38 -4.62 8.49
N LEU A 317 3.15 -3.33 8.28
CA LEU A 317 1.97 -2.57 8.71
C LEU A 317 1.10 -2.10 7.54
N GLY A 318 1.28 -2.66 6.34
CA GLY A 318 0.41 -2.39 5.19
C GLY A 318 -1.02 -2.87 5.46
N ALA A 319 -2.03 -2.25 4.83
CA ALA A 319 -3.43 -2.54 5.09
C ALA A 319 -3.79 -4.02 4.92
N SER A 320 -3.44 -4.62 3.80
CA SER A 320 -3.67 -6.05 3.54
C SER A 320 -2.91 -6.98 4.51
N THR A 321 -1.67 -6.60 4.90
CA THR A 321 -0.90 -7.35 5.91
C THR A 321 -1.59 -7.31 7.26
N LEU A 322 -2.10 -6.15 7.68
CA LEU A 322 -2.84 -5.98 8.92
C LEU A 322 -4.16 -6.75 8.93
N ALA A 323 -4.90 -6.74 7.82
CA ALA A 323 -6.15 -7.48 7.70
C ALA A 323 -5.93 -9.00 7.89
N LEU A 324 -4.90 -9.54 7.24
CA LEU A 324 -4.58 -10.97 7.37
C LEU A 324 -3.96 -11.31 8.74
N ALA A 325 -3.19 -10.39 9.33
CA ALA A 325 -2.71 -10.54 10.70
C ALA A 325 -3.87 -10.54 11.71
N GLU A 326 -4.88 -9.68 11.53
CA GLU A 326 -6.09 -9.64 12.35
C GLU A 326 -6.89 -10.94 12.24
N ILE A 327 -7.09 -11.45 11.02
CA ILE A 327 -7.79 -12.72 10.78
C ILE A 327 -7.09 -13.86 11.51
N ALA A 328 -5.78 -14.01 11.36
CA ALA A 328 -5.02 -15.05 12.05
C ALA A 328 -5.04 -14.87 13.58
N PHE A 329 -5.04 -13.62 14.05
CA PHE A 329 -5.11 -13.30 15.48
C PHE A 329 -6.50 -13.64 16.05
N LEU A 330 -7.59 -13.29 15.37
CA LEU A 330 -8.96 -13.61 15.77
C LEU A 330 -9.23 -15.13 15.78
N ASN A 331 -8.53 -15.88 14.93
CA ASN A 331 -8.55 -17.35 14.88
C ASN A 331 -7.58 -18.01 15.89
N GLY A 332 -7.15 -17.28 16.93
CA GLY A 332 -6.43 -17.81 18.06
C GLY A 332 -4.93 -17.98 17.88
N SER A 333 -4.32 -17.46 16.82
CA SER A 333 -2.87 -17.48 16.62
C SER A 333 -2.21 -16.20 17.14
N SER A 334 -1.00 -16.30 17.71
CA SER A 334 -0.08 -15.16 17.78
C SER A 334 0.47 -14.89 16.39
N VAL A 335 0.70 -13.63 16.04
CA VAL A 335 1.13 -13.26 14.68
C VAL A 335 2.38 -12.40 14.75
N VAL A 336 3.30 -12.60 13.82
CA VAL A 336 4.44 -11.72 13.57
C VAL A 336 4.53 -11.43 12.08
N ALA A 337 4.69 -10.16 11.72
CA ALA A 337 4.81 -9.69 10.35
C ALA A 337 6.16 -9.02 10.11
N VAL A 338 6.78 -9.33 8.98
CA VAL A 338 7.97 -8.66 8.44
C VAL A 338 7.63 -8.05 7.08
N SER A 339 8.36 -7.03 6.66
CA SER A 339 8.18 -6.44 5.33
C SER A 339 8.72 -7.38 4.24
N ASN A 340 8.16 -7.31 3.02
CA ASN A 340 8.64 -8.08 1.86
C ASN A 340 10.03 -7.60 1.42
N PRO A 341 10.91 -8.44 0.88
CA PRO A 341 12.21 -8.04 0.31
C PRO A 341 12.16 -6.90 -0.71
N THR A 342 11.06 -6.74 -1.42
CA THR A 342 10.84 -5.64 -2.37
C THR A 342 10.38 -4.33 -1.72
N ASN A 343 10.10 -4.34 -0.41
CA ASN A 343 9.77 -3.13 0.34
C ASN A 343 11.05 -2.39 0.78
N TRP A 344 11.00 -1.07 0.77
CA TRP A 344 12.12 -0.20 1.13
C TRP A 344 12.74 -0.51 2.50
N GLU A 345 11.90 -0.85 3.50
CA GLU A 345 12.37 -1.18 4.86
C GLU A 345 13.26 -2.42 4.85
N PHE A 346 12.85 -3.46 4.12
CA PHE A 346 13.63 -4.70 4.00
C PHE A 346 14.86 -4.50 3.10
N ILE A 347 14.73 -3.75 2.00
CA ILE A 347 15.86 -3.39 1.13
C ILE A 347 16.98 -2.75 1.94
N GLU A 348 16.65 -1.79 2.79
CA GLU A 348 17.64 -1.07 3.58
C GLU A 348 18.23 -1.92 4.71
N ASN A 349 17.43 -2.74 5.38
CA ASN A 349 17.78 -3.32 6.67
C ASN A 349 17.91 -4.86 6.65
N GLY A 350 17.25 -5.57 5.73
CA GLY A 350 17.15 -7.04 5.73
C GLY A 350 17.91 -7.74 4.61
N ALA A 351 18.00 -7.12 3.43
CA ALA A 351 18.44 -7.76 2.21
C ALA A 351 19.98 -7.86 2.10
N SER A 352 20.50 -9.05 1.74
CA SER A 352 21.92 -9.24 1.42
C SER A 352 22.31 -8.60 0.08
N LEU A 353 21.39 -8.67 -0.90
CA LEU A 353 21.51 -7.97 -2.17
C LEU A 353 20.75 -6.64 -2.10
N SER A 354 21.38 -5.57 -2.60
CA SER A 354 20.77 -4.23 -2.56
C SER A 354 19.62 -4.04 -3.55
N LEU A 355 19.53 -4.90 -4.57
CA LEU A 355 18.48 -4.90 -5.58
C LEU A 355 17.69 -6.21 -5.48
N PRO A 356 16.45 -6.18 -4.96
CA PRO A 356 15.60 -7.36 -4.90
C PRO A 356 15.08 -7.76 -6.29
N GLY A 357 14.55 -8.97 -6.38
CA GLY A 357 14.03 -9.56 -7.61
C GLY A 357 14.77 -10.83 -8.03
N TYR A 358 15.79 -11.26 -7.24
CA TYR A 358 16.38 -12.58 -7.38
C TYR A 358 15.86 -13.49 -6.27
N VAL A 359 14.77 -14.18 -6.55
CA VAL A 359 13.97 -14.95 -5.57
C VAL A 359 14.79 -15.89 -4.67
N PRO A 360 15.82 -16.62 -5.17
CA PRO A 360 16.63 -17.48 -4.30
C PRO A 360 17.30 -16.71 -3.15
N SER A 361 17.87 -15.54 -3.43
CA SER A 361 18.48 -14.71 -2.39
C SER A 361 17.44 -14.01 -1.53
N ASP A 362 16.37 -13.49 -2.13
CA ASP A 362 15.31 -12.80 -1.42
C ASP A 362 14.62 -13.72 -0.40
N ALA A 363 14.33 -14.97 -0.78
CA ALA A 363 13.75 -15.99 0.09
C ALA A 363 14.72 -16.41 1.21
N HIS A 364 16.02 -16.53 0.91
CA HIS A 364 17.04 -16.82 1.93
C HIS A 364 17.13 -15.70 2.97
N ASP A 365 17.15 -14.44 2.53
CA ASP A 365 17.19 -13.28 3.43
C ASP A 365 15.95 -13.20 4.32
N VAL A 366 14.77 -13.50 3.78
CA VAL A 366 13.53 -13.65 4.58
C VAL A 366 13.71 -14.74 5.64
N HIS A 367 14.21 -15.91 5.27
CA HIS A 367 14.40 -17.01 6.20
C HIS A 367 15.38 -16.67 7.33
N VAL A 368 16.49 -15.99 7.00
CA VAL A 368 17.44 -15.45 7.98
C VAL A 368 16.76 -14.47 8.93
N ALA A 369 16.01 -13.50 8.40
CA ALA A 369 15.28 -12.53 9.20
C ALA A 369 14.28 -13.21 10.14
N LEU A 370 13.45 -14.12 9.63
CA LEU A 370 12.49 -14.88 10.43
C LEU A 370 13.16 -15.74 11.52
N THR A 371 14.35 -16.27 11.23
CA THR A 371 15.15 -16.99 12.24
C THR A 371 15.58 -16.09 13.39
N ARG A 372 16.03 -14.87 13.08
CA ARG A 372 16.39 -13.87 14.10
C ARG A 372 15.17 -13.45 14.92
N VAL A 373 14.05 -13.18 14.25
CA VAL A 373 12.77 -12.85 14.88
C VAL A 373 12.30 -13.98 15.78
N ASN A 374 12.32 -15.23 15.31
CA ASN A 374 11.95 -16.39 16.13
C ASN A 374 12.81 -16.50 17.40
N ARG A 375 14.14 -16.40 17.28
CA ARG A 375 15.04 -16.44 18.44
C ARG A 375 14.72 -15.32 19.43
N ARG A 376 14.46 -14.11 18.94
CA ARG A 376 14.10 -12.95 19.76
C ARG A 376 12.79 -13.20 20.51
N LEU A 377 11.73 -13.63 19.83
CA LEU A 377 10.41 -13.85 20.43
C LEU A 377 10.42 -15.03 21.43
N VAL A 378 11.08 -16.14 21.10
CA VAL A 378 11.21 -17.29 22.02
C VAL A 378 11.99 -16.90 23.28
N SER A 379 13.02 -16.07 23.16
CA SER A 379 13.77 -15.56 24.31
C SER A 379 12.94 -14.62 25.18
N LEU A 380 12.10 -13.77 24.60
CA LEU A 380 11.23 -12.84 25.35
C LEU A 380 10.04 -13.55 25.99
N TYR A 381 9.51 -14.58 25.33
CA TYR A 381 8.27 -15.26 25.70
C TYR A 381 8.44 -16.79 25.71
N PRO A 382 9.26 -17.35 26.64
CA PRO A 382 9.53 -18.78 26.69
C PRO A 382 8.25 -19.59 26.94
N GLY A 383 8.04 -20.67 26.15
CA GLY A 383 6.88 -21.54 26.26
C GLY A 383 5.56 -20.96 25.72
N ARG A 384 5.60 -19.81 25.06
CA ARG A 384 4.40 -19.12 24.57
C ARG A 384 3.89 -19.66 23.23
N PHE A 385 4.74 -20.28 22.43
CA PHE A 385 4.42 -20.69 21.07
C PHE A 385 4.33 -22.21 20.97
N THR A 386 3.16 -22.73 20.59
CA THR A 386 2.88 -24.18 20.50
C THR A 386 3.34 -24.77 19.17
N SER A 387 3.29 -24.00 18.09
CA SER A 387 3.80 -24.36 16.76
C SER A 387 4.22 -23.10 16.00
N LYS A 388 4.94 -23.26 14.89
CA LYS A 388 5.42 -22.17 14.03
C LYS A 388 4.91 -22.39 12.61
N ARG A 389 4.14 -21.44 12.12
CA ARG A 389 3.54 -21.48 10.78
C ARG A 389 4.10 -20.34 9.96
N LEU A 390 4.60 -20.60 8.75
CA LEU A 390 5.02 -19.59 7.80
C LEU A 390 3.92 -19.38 6.77
N THR A 391 3.34 -18.19 6.74
CA THR A 391 2.29 -17.81 5.78
C THR A 391 2.80 -16.70 4.86
N GLY A 392 2.86 -16.97 3.58
CA GLY A 392 3.20 -15.99 2.55
C GLY A 392 2.02 -15.70 1.64
N ILE A 393 2.01 -14.48 1.11
CA ILE A 393 0.94 -13.97 0.25
C ILE A 393 1.56 -13.51 -1.07
N SER A 394 1.01 -13.92 -2.23
CA SER A 394 1.47 -13.47 -3.54
C SER A 394 2.99 -13.68 -3.73
N LEU A 395 3.81 -12.65 -3.89
CA LEU A 395 5.27 -12.76 -3.92
C LEU A 395 5.84 -13.31 -2.61
N GLY A 396 5.25 -12.98 -1.46
CA GLY A 396 5.62 -13.58 -0.18
C GLY A 396 5.30 -15.08 -0.13
N ALA A 397 4.26 -15.54 -0.84
CA ALA A 397 3.96 -16.97 -1.01
C ALA A 397 5.01 -17.67 -1.87
N LEU A 398 5.51 -17.01 -2.93
CA LEU A 398 6.65 -17.49 -3.72
C LEU A 398 7.89 -17.66 -2.83
N HIS A 399 8.23 -16.67 -2.00
CA HIS A 399 9.34 -16.79 -1.04
C HIS A 399 9.12 -17.92 -0.03
N THR A 400 7.90 -18.08 0.50
CA THR A 400 7.52 -19.17 1.41
C THR A 400 7.76 -20.55 0.77
N LEU A 401 7.37 -20.71 -0.50
CA LEU A 401 7.57 -21.95 -1.23
C LEU A 401 9.06 -22.22 -1.55
N PHE A 402 9.85 -21.19 -1.85
CA PHE A 402 11.30 -21.31 -1.98
C PHE A 402 11.97 -21.72 -0.67
N ILE A 403 11.55 -21.15 0.47
CA ILE A 403 12.03 -21.55 1.80
C ILE A 403 11.69 -23.03 2.05
N ALA A 404 10.43 -23.42 1.83
CA ALA A 404 9.96 -24.79 2.05
C ALA A 404 10.63 -25.81 1.13
N GLY A 405 10.90 -25.46 -0.12
CA GLY A 405 11.57 -26.30 -1.11
C GLY A 405 13.07 -26.47 -0.85
N ASN A 406 13.69 -25.49 -0.21
CA ASN A 406 15.13 -25.50 0.11
C ASN A 406 15.45 -25.94 1.55
N GLU A 407 14.46 -26.25 2.38
CA GLU A 407 14.63 -26.52 3.82
C GLU A 407 15.67 -27.58 4.15
N ARG A 408 15.93 -28.52 3.25
CA ARG A 408 16.89 -29.63 3.46
C ARG A 408 18.28 -29.35 2.89
N LEU A 409 18.51 -28.16 2.33
CA LEU A 409 19.83 -27.81 1.81
C LEU A 409 20.79 -27.46 2.95
N ALA A 410 22.07 -27.78 2.79
CA ALA A 410 23.10 -27.44 3.78
C ALA A 410 23.18 -25.92 4.08
N GLU A 411 22.86 -25.09 3.11
CA GLU A 411 22.83 -23.62 3.24
C GLU A 411 21.74 -23.10 4.19
N THR A 412 20.74 -23.94 4.53
CA THR A 412 19.66 -23.61 5.47
C THR A 412 19.89 -24.20 6.87
N GLU A 413 21.03 -24.84 7.10
CA GLU A 413 21.37 -25.37 8.43
C GLU A 413 21.41 -24.26 9.48
N GLY A 414 20.71 -24.46 10.61
CA GLY A 414 20.60 -23.47 11.69
C GLY A 414 19.54 -22.38 11.46
N LEU A 415 18.84 -22.39 10.34
CA LEU A 415 17.66 -21.55 10.14
C LEU A 415 16.41 -22.19 10.80
N VAL A 416 15.43 -21.36 11.16
CA VAL A 416 14.21 -21.83 11.83
C VAL A 416 13.39 -22.76 10.92
N PRO A 417 13.07 -23.99 11.35
CA PRO A 417 12.11 -24.82 10.65
C PRO A 417 10.67 -24.39 11.01
N PHE A 418 9.75 -24.60 10.08
CA PHE A 418 8.33 -24.34 10.31
C PHE A 418 7.53 -25.64 10.30
N ASP A 419 6.52 -25.72 11.15
CA ASP A 419 5.64 -26.88 11.27
C ASP A 419 4.67 -26.96 10.08
N VAL A 420 4.26 -25.81 9.52
CA VAL A 420 3.44 -25.69 8.32
C VAL A 420 3.89 -24.48 7.48
N TYR A 421 3.89 -24.64 6.16
CA TYR A 421 4.12 -23.61 5.17
C TYR A 421 2.82 -23.36 4.40
N VAL A 422 2.29 -22.15 4.47
CA VAL A 422 1.04 -21.75 3.81
C VAL A 422 1.35 -20.71 2.75
N ALA A 423 1.03 -21.01 1.51
CA ALA A 423 1.19 -20.09 0.39
C ALA A 423 -0.20 -19.70 -0.16
N LEU A 424 -0.52 -18.40 -0.09
CA LEU A 424 -1.78 -17.85 -0.56
C LEU A 424 -1.56 -17.16 -1.92
N ASP A 425 -2.22 -17.64 -2.95
CA ASP A 425 -2.13 -17.18 -4.34
C ASP A 425 -0.67 -16.94 -4.81
N PRO A 426 0.21 -17.96 -4.77
CA PRO A 426 1.59 -17.81 -5.19
C PRO A 426 1.73 -17.62 -6.70
N ALA A 427 2.61 -16.72 -7.14
CA ALA A 427 3.10 -16.78 -8.50
C ALA A 427 3.98 -18.04 -8.66
N VAL A 428 3.84 -18.77 -9.78
CA VAL A 428 4.75 -19.87 -10.15
C VAL A 428 5.94 -19.31 -10.92
N SER A 429 5.69 -18.42 -11.87
CA SER A 429 6.71 -17.77 -12.70
C SER A 429 6.78 -16.29 -12.38
N LEU A 430 7.93 -15.83 -11.88
CA LEU A 430 8.19 -14.40 -11.64
C LEU A 430 8.07 -13.61 -12.94
N GLU A 431 8.65 -14.10 -14.04
CA GLU A 431 8.62 -13.42 -15.35
C GLU A 431 7.18 -13.19 -15.82
N HIS A 432 6.32 -14.23 -15.75
CA HIS A 432 4.91 -14.11 -16.11
C HIS A 432 4.19 -13.05 -15.28
N GLY A 433 4.42 -13.04 -13.96
CA GLY A 433 3.82 -12.05 -13.06
C GLY A 433 4.22 -10.63 -13.41
N LEU A 434 5.51 -10.37 -13.60
CA LEU A 434 6.01 -9.03 -13.94
C LEU A 434 5.48 -8.55 -15.30
N LEU A 435 5.45 -9.43 -16.32
CA LEU A 435 4.85 -9.12 -17.63
C LEU A 435 3.35 -8.83 -17.53
N ALA A 436 2.64 -9.54 -16.65
CA ALA A 436 1.21 -9.28 -16.43
C ALA A 436 0.98 -7.90 -15.82
N LEU A 437 1.79 -7.50 -14.82
CA LEU A 437 1.70 -6.18 -14.19
C LEU A 437 2.04 -5.04 -15.17
N ASP A 438 3.07 -5.19 -16.00
CA ASP A 438 3.43 -4.21 -17.02
C ASP A 438 2.32 -4.07 -18.09
N ARG A 439 1.71 -5.19 -18.50
CA ARG A 439 0.55 -5.18 -19.41
C ARG A 439 -0.67 -4.50 -18.78
N PHE A 440 -0.94 -4.76 -17.52
CA PHE A 440 -2.06 -4.17 -16.79
C PHE A 440 -1.91 -2.65 -16.66
N TYR A 441 -0.72 -2.17 -16.36
CA TYR A 441 -0.46 -0.72 -16.37
C TYR A 441 -0.78 -0.07 -17.72
N ASN A 442 -0.55 -0.80 -18.81
CA ASN A 442 -0.78 -0.34 -20.17
C ASN A 442 -2.19 -0.68 -20.72
N ALA A 443 -3.10 -1.22 -19.90
CA ALA A 443 -4.47 -1.54 -20.32
C ALA A 443 -5.22 -0.37 -21.00
N PRO A 444 -5.05 0.93 -20.57
CA PRO A 444 -5.69 2.06 -21.25
C PRO A 444 -5.25 2.27 -22.71
N LEU A 445 -4.17 1.65 -23.19
CA LEU A 445 -3.80 1.68 -24.60
C LEU A 445 -4.89 1.07 -25.50
N ALA A 446 -5.76 0.22 -24.94
CA ALA A 446 -6.93 -0.33 -25.64
C ALA A 446 -8.02 0.72 -25.93
N PHE A 447 -8.03 1.86 -25.22
CA PHE A 447 -8.96 2.95 -25.52
C PHE A 447 -8.48 3.75 -26.74
N ALA A 448 -9.44 4.33 -27.47
CA ALA A 448 -9.11 5.25 -28.56
C ALA A 448 -8.25 6.41 -28.03
N PRO A 449 -7.18 6.84 -28.73
CA PRO A 449 -6.24 7.84 -28.24
C PRO A 449 -6.91 9.15 -27.77
N GLN A 450 -8.00 9.58 -28.45
CA GLN A 450 -8.75 10.80 -28.14
C GLN A 450 -9.57 10.70 -26.85
N GLU A 451 -9.94 9.49 -26.43
CA GLU A 451 -10.75 9.23 -25.24
C GLU A 451 -9.91 8.78 -24.04
N ARG A 452 -8.66 8.42 -24.27
CA ARG A 452 -7.79 7.76 -23.27
C ARG A 452 -7.67 8.57 -21.97
N ALA A 453 -7.33 9.86 -22.10
CA ALA A 453 -7.22 10.74 -20.94
C ALA A 453 -8.52 10.82 -20.13
N ARG A 454 -9.65 11.07 -20.81
CA ARG A 454 -10.97 11.12 -20.16
C ARG A 454 -11.33 9.78 -19.48
N LYS A 455 -11.01 8.64 -20.11
CA LYS A 455 -11.27 7.31 -19.52
C LYS A 455 -10.41 7.05 -18.29
N ILE A 456 -9.16 7.49 -18.29
CA ILE A 456 -8.28 7.41 -17.10
C ILE A 456 -8.85 8.29 -15.98
N ASP A 457 -9.30 9.51 -16.28
CA ASP A 457 -9.94 10.40 -15.30
C ASP A 457 -11.22 9.77 -14.73
N GLU A 458 -12.05 9.10 -15.56
CA GLU A 458 -13.23 8.34 -15.10
C GLU A 458 -12.87 7.21 -14.13
N ILE A 459 -11.76 6.48 -14.37
CA ILE A 459 -11.29 5.41 -13.49
C ILE A 459 -10.92 5.98 -12.11
N PHE A 460 -10.14 7.06 -12.08
CA PHE A 460 -9.79 7.70 -10.82
C PHE A 460 -11.02 8.20 -10.07
N GLY A 461 -12.04 8.67 -10.80
CA GLY A 461 -13.32 9.07 -10.24
C GLY A 461 -14.04 7.99 -9.48
N LYS A 462 -14.08 6.81 -10.05
CA LYS A 462 -14.69 5.66 -9.40
C LYS A 462 -13.95 5.30 -8.10
N VAL A 463 -12.60 5.29 -8.13
CA VAL A 463 -11.78 5.00 -6.93
C VAL A 463 -12.08 6.00 -5.81
N LEU A 464 -12.18 7.28 -6.16
CA LEU A 464 -12.46 8.32 -5.18
C LEU A 464 -13.84 8.17 -4.56
N TYR A 465 -14.87 7.94 -5.39
CA TYR A 465 -16.22 7.73 -4.87
C TYR A 465 -16.25 6.57 -3.86
N LEU A 466 -15.55 5.48 -4.16
CA LEU A 466 -15.45 4.35 -3.25
C LEU A 466 -14.67 4.67 -1.97
N SER A 467 -13.68 5.56 -2.04
CA SER A 467 -12.91 5.98 -0.85
C SER A 467 -13.66 6.91 0.09
N GLN A 468 -14.73 7.55 -0.37
CA GLN A 468 -15.56 8.46 0.44
C GLN A 468 -16.75 7.76 1.12
N GLY A 469 -17.12 6.55 0.67
CA GLY A 469 -18.18 5.72 1.26
C GLY A 469 -17.62 4.63 2.17
N GLU A 470 -18.39 4.20 3.16
CA GLU A 470 -18.14 2.91 3.81
C GLU A 470 -18.45 1.83 2.77
N LEU A 471 -17.43 1.07 2.35
CA LEU A 471 -17.63 -0.10 1.50
C LEU A 471 -18.29 -1.18 2.36
N ASP A 472 -19.53 -1.54 2.06
CA ASP A 472 -20.14 -2.71 2.66
C ASP A 472 -19.33 -3.96 2.31
N PRO A 473 -19.00 -4.82 3.28
CA PRO A 473 -18.36 -6.10 3.00
C PRO A 473 -19.20 -6.91 2.03
N GLY A 474 -18.74 -7.06 0.78
CA GLY A 474 -19.47 -7.73 -0.31
C GLY A 474 -20.11 -6.77 -1.32
N MET A 475 -19.88 -5.48 -1.22
CA MET A 475 -20.22 -4.53 -2.27
C MET A 475 -19.35 -4.81 -3.51
N GLU A 476 -20.02 -4.99 -4.63
CA GLU A 476 -19.34 -5.26 -5.90
C GLU A 476 -18.78 -3.97 -6.50
N LEU A 477 -17.48 -3.96 -6.75
CA LEU A 477 -16.77 -2.79 -7.25
C LEU A 477 -17.18 -2.45 -8.71
N PRO A 478 -17.49 -1.18 -9.03
CA PRO A 478 -18.06 -0.77 -10.32
C PRO A 478 -17.01 -0.58 -11.41
N PHE A 479 -16.08 -1.53 -11.57
CA PHE A 479 -15.02 -1.46 -12.56
C PHE A 479 -15.21 -2.48 -13.67
N THR A 480 -14.92 -2.05 -14.90
CA THR A 480 -14.71 -2.98 -16.04
C THR A 480 -13.36 -3.68 -15.89
N LYS A 481 -13.17 -4.77 -16.64
CA LYS A 481 -11.90 -5.51 -16.66
C LYS A 481 -10.70 -4.63 -16.99
N LEU A 482 -10.79 -3.77 -18.02
CA LEU A 482 -9.68 -2.87 -18.41
C LEU A 482 -9.37 -1.83 -17.33
N GLU A 483 -10.40 -1.32 -16.66
CA GLU A 483 -10.23 -0.37 -15.55
C GLU A 483 -9.56 -1.04 -14.35
N ALA A 484 -9.97 -2.27 -14.03
CA ALA A 484 -9.37 -3.08 -12.97
C ALA A 484 -7.91 -3.45 -13.28
N GLU A 485 -7.62 -3.87 -14.52
CA GLU A 485 -6.25 -4.12 -14.99
C GLU A 485 -5.38 -2.87 -14.77
N PHE A 486 -5.85 -1.70 -15.20
CA PHE A 486 -5.09 -0.46 -15.04
C PHE A 486 -4.85 -0.09 -13.56
N LEU A 487 -5.86 -0.20 -12.70
CA LEU A 487 -5.72 0.11 -11.27
C LEU A 487 -4.72 -0.80 -10.58
N ILE A 488 -4.77 -2.11 -10.85
CA ILE A 488 -3.80 -3.07 -10.35
C ILE A 488 -2.39 -2.71 -10.88
N GLY A 489 -2.24 -2.51 -12.18
CA GLY A 489 -0.97 -2.14 -12.78
C GLY A 489 -0.40 -0.83 -12.23
N LEU A 490 -1.25 0.17 -11.98
CA LEU A 490 -0.86 1.46 -11.41
C LEU A 490 -0.38 1.33 -9.95
N ALA A 491 -1.10 0.56 -9.12
CA ALA A 491 -0.71 0.33 -7.74
C ALA A 491 0.70 -0.29 -7.65
N TYR A 492 0.94 -1.33 -8.43
CA TYR A 492 2.27 -1.96 -8.46
C TYR A 492 3.35 -1.12 -9.15
N ARG A 493 2.99 -0.25 -10.10
CA ARG A 493 3.94 0.71 -10.69
C ARG A 493 4.40 1.75 -9.65
N LEU A 494 3.55 2.15 -8.72
CA LEU A 494 3.92 2.98 -7.57
C LEU A 494 4.92 2.26 -6.66
N ASP A 495 4.67 1.00 -6.33
CA ASP A 495 5.60 0.19 -5.53
C ASP A 495 6.97 0.04 -6.21
N LEU A 496 7.00 -0.13 -7.54
CA LEU A 496 8.24 -0.19 -8.31
C LEU A 496 9.07 1.10 -8.20
N GLN A 497 8.44 2.27 -8.18
CA GLN A 497 9.15 3.55 -8.00
C GLN A 497 9.88 3.58 -6.66
N PHE A 498 9.22 3.20 -5.58
CA PHE A 498 9.82 3.13 -4.25
C PHE A 498 10.93 2.09 -4.17
N LEU A 499 10.74 0.93 -4.79
CA LEU A 499 11.73 -0.12 -4.90
C LEU A 499 13.00 0.37 -5.60
N ILE A 500 12.88 1.03 -6.77
CA ILE A 500 14.02 1.58 -7.51
C ILE A 500 14.74 2.63 -6.67
N LEU A 501 14.00 3.58 -6.08
CA LEU A 501 14.61 4.66 -5.28
C LEU A 501 15.35 4.11 -4.05
N ALA A 502 14.76 3.16 -3.32
CA ALA A 502 15.39 2.54 -2.16
C ALA A 502 16.64 1.74 -2.57
N SER A 503 16.54 0.95 -3.64
CA SER A 503 17.66 0.16 -4.17
C SER A 503 18.82 1.05 -4.59
N GLN A 504 18.56 2.15 -5.33
CA GLN A 504 19.59 3.07 -5.79
C GLN A 504 20.17 3.93 -4.66
N ALA A 505 19.39 4.23 -3.62
CA ALA A 505 19.89 4.89 -2.41
C ALA A 505 20.91 4.00 -1.68
N ARG A 506 20.67 2.67 -1.67
CA ARG A 506 21.58 1.70 -1.05
C ARG A 506 22.78 1.35 -1.94
N HIS A 507 22.58 1.22 -3.23
CA HIS A 507 23.62 0.91 -4.22
C HIS A 507 23.32 1.58 -5.56
N ASP A 508 23.94 2.74 -5.78
CA ASP A 508 23.80 3.51 -7.01
C ASP A 508 24.56 2.82 -8.15
N LEU A 509 23.83 2.32 -9.13
CA LEU A 509 24.38 1.70 -10.35
C LEU A 509 24.73 2.74 -11.43
N GLY A 510 24.42 4.03 -11.22
CA GLY A 510 24.58 5.06 -12.22
C GLY A 510 23.60 4.95 -13.40
N VAL A 511 22.51 4.17 -13.26
CA VAL A 511 21.46 4.03 -14.29
C VAL A 511 20.58 5.27 -14.33
N LEU A 512 20.24 5.80 -13.14
CA LEU A 512 19.44 7.02 -13.04
C LEU A 512 20.27 8.25 -13.38
N ARG A 513 19.70 9.16 -14.16
CA ARG A 513 20.31 10.45 -14.52
C ARG A 513 20.18 11.48 -13.41
N THR A 514 19.10 11.36 -12.63
CA THR A 514 18.75 12.30 -11.57
C THR A 514 19.15 11.71 -10.23
N ARG A 515 20.14 12.34 -9.58
CA ARG A 515 20.46 11.99 -8.19
C ARG A 515 19.42 12.58 -7.26
N ARG A 516 18.83 11.75 -6.39
CA ARG A 516 17.85 12.19 -5.39
C ARG A 516 18.53 13.06 -4.32
N THR A 517 18.02 14.28 -4.14
CA THR A 517 18.40 15.24 -3.09
C THR A 517 17.12 15.89 -2.57
N LEU A 518 17.22 16.73 -1.53
CA LEU A 518 16.07 17.51 -1.05
C LEU A 518 15.44 18.40 -2.14
N LEU A 519 16.23 18.83 -3.14
CA LEU A 519 15.76 19.72 -4.21
C LEU A 519 15.39 18.99 -5.51
N THR A 520 15.77 17.71 -5.65
CA THR A 520 15.57 16.93 -6.88
C THR A 520 14.68 15.72 -6.66
N GLN A 521 13.80 15.75 -5.66
CA GLN A 521 12.91 14.62 -5.37
C GLN A 521 11.92 14.38 -6.51
N ALA A 522 11.13 15.38 -6.91
CA ALA A 522 10.17 15.23 -8.00
C ALA A 522 10.82 14.84 -9.34
N PRO A 523 11.94 15.43 -9.78
CA PRO A 523 12.66 14.92 -10.95
C PRO A 523 13.09 13.46 -10.84
N ALA A 524 13.53 13.01 -9.65
CA ALA A 524 13.90 11.61 -9.44
C ALA A 524 12.69 10.67 -9.53
N PHE A 525 11.56 11.05 -8.91
CA PHE A 525 10.30 10.31 -9.03
C PHE A 525 9.81 10.23 -10.48
N ARG A 526 9.86 11.35 -11.21
CA ARG A 526 9.52 11.35 -12.64
C ARG A 526 10.39 10.40 -13.45
N GLU A 527 11.69 10.38 -13.19
CA GLU A 527 12.60 9.48 -13.91
C GLU A 527 12.29 8.00 -13.60
N VAL A 528 12.08 7.64 -12.32
CA VAL A 528 11.80 6.24 -11.97
C VAL A 528 10.42 5.78 -12.43
N SER A 529 9.45 6.70 -12.62
CA SER A 529 8.14 6.37 -13.15
C SER A 529 8.15 5.95 -14.63
N GLU A 530 9.26 6.21 -15.34
CA GLU A 530 9.47 5.78 -16.73
C GLU A 530 9.82 4.28 -16.84
N TYR A 531 10.17 3.59 -15.74
CA TYR A 531 10.59 2.18 -15.78
C TYR A 531 9.42 1.24 -15.54
N SER A 532 9.33 0.20 -16.37
CA SER A 532 8.51 -0.99 -16.15
C SER A 532 9.22 -2.02 -15.26
N TYR A 533 8.51 -3.05 -14.81
CA TYR A 533 9.13 -4.15 -14.06
C TYR A 533 10.15 -4.91 -14.90
N MET A 534 9.87 -5.16 -16.17
CA MET A 534 10.83 -5.82 -17.05
C MET A 534 12.05 -4.95 -17.31
N GLU A 535 11.86 -3.63 -17.46
CA GLU A 535 12.97 -2.69 -17.56
C GLU A 535 13.81 -2.64 -16.28
N TYR A 536 13.16 -2.69 -15.10
CA TYR A 536 13.88 -2.81 -13.83
C TYR A 536 14.74 -4.08 -13.79
N MET A 537 14.19 -5.23 -14.14
CA MET A 537 14.94 -6.49 -14.17
C MET A 537 16.14 -6.44 -15.12
N HIS A 538 15.98 -5.88 -16.32
CA HIS A 538 17.03 -5.85 -17.33
C HIS A 538 18.05 -4.72 -17.16
N ALA A 539 17.63 -3.52 -16.74
CA ALA A 539 18.51 -2.37 -16.60
C ALA A 539 19.22 -2.29 -15.23
N PHE A 540 18.62 -2.86 -14.17
CA PHE A 540 19.16 -2.76 -12.81
C PHE A 540 19.56 -4.13 -12.25
N VAL A 541 18.63 -5.08 -12.19
CA VAL A 541 18.85 -6.36 -11.49
C VAL A 541 19.88 -7.22 -12.22
N LEU A 542 19.71 -7.43 -13.52
CA LEU A 542 20.59 -8.30 -14.30
C LEU A 542 22.06 -7.82 -14.33
N PRO A 543 22.38 -6.53 -14.59
CA PRO A 543 23.75 -6.04 -14.49
C PRO A 543 24.32 -6.20 -13.08
N TYR A 544 23.51 -5.98 -12.05
CA TYR A 544 23.94 -6.13 -10.67
C TYR A 544 24.26 -7.59 -10.31
N LEU A 545 23.38 -8.54 -10.71
CA LEU A 545 23.58 -9.96 -10.47
C LEU A 545 24.79 -10.53 -11.23
N SER A 546 25.04 -10.06 -12.45
CA SER A 546 26.16 -10.55 -13.28
C SER A 546 27.52 -10.37 -12.62
N THR A 547 27.65 -9.45 -11.67
CA THR A 547 28.88 -9.22 -10.90
C THR A 547 28.93 -9.93 -9.55
N ARG A 548 27.82 -10.58 -9.10
CA ARG A 548 27.67 -11.11 -7.74
C ARG A 548 27.22 -12.56 -7.68
N VAL A 549 26.43 -13.00 -8.66
CA VAL A 549 25.86 -14.35 -8.65
C VAL A 549 26.56 -15.21 -9.71
N PRO A 550 27.24 -16.28 -9.32
CA PRO A 550 27.94 -17.16 -10.26
C PRO A 550 26.99 -17.71 -11.35
N GLY A 551 27.46 -17.65 -12.60
CA GLY A 551 26.73 -18.17 -13.76
C GLY A 551 25.60 -17.27 -14.29
N ILE A 552 25.39 -16.08 -13.71
CA ILE A 552 24.54 -15.03 -14.31
C ILE A 552 25.45 -14.10 -15.13
N THR A 553 25.09 -13.87 -16.38
CA THR A 553 25.79 -12.96 -17.33
C THR A 553 24.85 -11.81 -17.72
N CYS A 554 25.40 -10.67 -18.13
CA CYS A 554 24.59 -9.52 -18.56
C CYS A 554 24.27 -9.62 -20.06
N ASP A 555 23.55 -10.68 -20.44
CA ASP A 555 23.08 -10.98 -21.80
C ASP A 555 21.74 -11.73 -21.74
N GLU A 556 21.14 -12.04 -22.90
CA GLU A 556 19.86 -12.77 -23.00
C GLU A 556 19.91 -14.16 -22.34
N ALA A 557 21.06 -14.84 -22.37
CA ALA A 557 21.22 -16.13 -21.69
C ALA A 557 21.24 -15.97 -20.17
N GLY A 558 21.85 -14.91 -19.66
CA GLY A 558 21.84 -14.57 -18.24
C GLY A 558 20.44 -14.14 -17.75
N ALA A 559 19.71 -13.36 -18.55
CA ALA A 559 18.34 -13.00 -18.24
C ALA A 559 17.45 -14.23 -18.11
N ARG A 560 17.48 -15.13 -19.10
CA ARG A 560 16.74 -16.39 -19.06
C ARG A 560 17.09 -17.23 -17.83
N ARG A 561 18.39 -17.45 -17.56
CA ARG A 561 18.82 -18.18 -16.35
C ARG A 561 18.35 -17.53 -15.05
N THR A 562 18.28 -16.20 -15.01
CA THR A 562 17.77 -15.48 -13.84
C THR A 562 16.29 -15.83 -13.61
N PHE A 563 15.45 -15.74 -14.64
CA PHE A 563 14.04 -16.08 -14.52
C PHE A 563 13.81 -17.57 -14.25
N GLU A 564 14.56 -18.49 -14.92
CA GLU A 564 14.51 -19.92 -14.63
C GLU A 564 14.83 -20.24 -13.17
N ARG A 565 15.80 -19.56 -12.56
CA ARG A 565 16.13 -19.73 -11.13
C ARG A 565 15.10 -19.09 -10.19
N CYS A 566 14.33 -18.13 -10.64
CA CYS A 566 13.26 -17.48 -9.88
C CYS A 566 11.90 -18.17 -10.04
N ASP A 567 11.77 -19.17 -10.90
CA ASP A 567 10.56 -19.95 -11.11
C ASP A 567 10.45 -21.06 -10.04
N LEU A 568 9.24 -21.36 -9.54
CA LEU A 568 9.02 -22.39 -8.53
C LEU A 568 9.46 -23.79 -8.97
N ARG A 569 9.53 -24.04 -10.27
CA ARG A 569 10.04 -25.31 -10.82
C ARG A 569 11.50 -25.55 -10.42
N ALA A 570 12.26 -24.51 -10.12
CA ALA A 570 13.64 -24.66 -9.62
C ALA A 570 13.74 -25.39 -8.27
N VAL A 571 12.68 -25.38 -7.47
CA VAL A 571 12.62 -26.02 -6.15
C VAL A 571 11.62 -27.17 -6.08
N GLU A 572 11.15 -27.68 -7.25
CA GLU A 572 10.13 -28.73 -7.35
C GLU A 572 10.44 -29.96 -6.50
N GLY A 573 11.67 -30.48 -6.55
CA GLY A 573 12.07 -31.68 -5.81
C GLY A 573 11.88 -31.54 -4.29
N GLY A 574 12.21 -30.37 -3.75
CA GLY A 574 11.99 -30.04 -2.34
C GLY A 574 10.51 -29.90 -1.98
N LEU A 575 9.71 -29.27 -2.84
CA LEU A 575 8.26 -29.11 -2.63
C LEU A 575 7.54 -30.47 -2.66
N ARG A 576 7.90 -31.38 -3.59
CA ARG A 576 7.36 -32.74 -3.62
C ARG A 576 7.67 -33.51 -2.32
N ALA A 577 8.87 -33.35 -1.81
CA ALA A 577 9.37 -34.06 -0.64
C ALA A 577 8.93 -33.49 0.70
N ASN A 578 8.36 -32.24 0.73
CA ASN A 578 7.96 -31.58 1.97
C ASN A 578 6.44 -31.69 2.19
N PRO A 579 5.96 -32.57 3.10
CA PRO A 579 4.53 -32.78 3.31
C PRO A 579 3.84 -31.64 4.05
N ARG A 580 4.59 -30.66 4.60
CA ARG A 580 4.09 -29.54 5.40
C ARG A 580 3.71 -28.33 4.56
N VAL A 581 3.85 -28.41 3.24
CA VAL A 581 3.52 -27.32 2.30
C VAL A 581 2.05 -27.37 1.93
N LEU A 582 1.36 -26.25 2.07
CA LEU A 582 -0.01 -26.04 1.64
C LEU A 582 -0.07 -24.84 0.70
N VAL A 583 -0.79 -24.99 -0.40
CA VAL A 583 -1.07 -23.92 -1.37
C VAL A 583 -2.57 -23.73 -1.47
N PHE A 584 -3.01 -22.48 -1.36
CA PHE A 584 -4.38 -22.04 -1.64
C PHE A 584 -4.31 -21.00 -2.75
N ALA A 585 -5.07 -21.23 -3.83
CA ALA A 585 -5.06 -20.34 -4.99
C ALA A 585 -6.43 -20.31 -5.68
N ASN A 586 -6.63 -19.30 -6.51
CA ASN A 586 -7.84 -19.16 -7.32
C ASN A 586 -7.56 -19.60 -8.77
N GLU A 587 -8.47 -20.38 -9.38
CA GLU A 587 -8.29 -20.84 -10.78
C GLU A 587 -8.29 -19.70 -11.79
N ASN A 588 -8.91 -18.58 -11.47
CA ASN A 588 -8.99 -17.38 -12.29
C ASN A 588 -8.00 -16.27 -11.88
N ASP A 589 -6.95 -16.62 -11.11
CA ASP A 589 -5.86 -15.70 -10.77
C ASP A 589 -5.03 -15.35 -12.02
N PHE A 590 -4.81 -14.07 -12.27
CA PHE A 590 -4.04 -13.59 -13.42
C PHE A 590 -2.53 -13.90 -13.36
N LEU A 591 -2.00 -14.24 -12.18
CA LEU A 591 -0.61 -14.67 -12.00
C LEU A 591 -0.39 -16.15 -12.35
N LEU A 592 -1.45 -16.94 -12.52
CA LEU A 592 -1.39 -18.35 -12.80
C LEU A 592 -1.87 -18.64 -14.22
N ARG A 593 -1.04 -19.30 -15.01
CA ARG A 593 -1.43 -19.90 -16.29
C ARG A 593 -2.05 -21.28 -16.02
N ALA A 594 -2.83 -21.77 -16.96
CA ALA A 594 -3.41 -23.12 -16.87
C ALA A 594 -2.34 -24.20 -16.65
N GLU A 595 -1.16 -24.04 -17.26
CA GLU A 595 -0.01 -24.93 -17.06
C GLU A 595 0.58 -24.84 -15.64
N ASP A 596 0.53 -23.68 -14.99
CA ASP A 596 1.01 -23.50 -13.63
C ASP A 596 0.08 -24.16 -12.61
N ILE A 597 -1.23 -24.05 -12.82
CA ILE A 597 -2.26 -24.74 -12.01
C ILE A 597 -2.08 -26.27 -12.13
N THR A 598 -1.90 -26.75 -13.36
CA THR A 598 -1.66 -28.19 -13.62
C THR A 598 -0.40 -28.67 -12.90
N TRP A 599 0.69 -27.89 -13.00
CA TRP A 599 1.96 -28.20 -12.36
C TRP A 599 1.83 -28.21 -10.81
N LEU A 600 1.17 -27.22 -10.22
CA LEU A 600 0.94 -27.18 -8.76
C LEU A 600 0.15 -28.41 -8.29
N ARG A 601 -0.89 -28.81 -9.02
CA ARG A 601 -1.66 -30.04 -8.73
C ARG A 601 -0.80 -31.31 -8.82
N ASP A 602 0.09 -31.39 -9.81
CA ASP A 602 0.99 -32.54 -9.98
C ASP A 602 2.05 -32.59 -8.87
N VAL A 603 2.65 -31.48 -8.51
CA VAL A 603 3.72 -31.41 -7.51
C VAL A 603 3.21 -31.62 -6.08
N LEU A 604 2.07 -31.03 -5.75
CA LEU A 604 1.57 -30.97 -4.38
C LEU A 604 0.41 -31.93 -4.11
N GLY A 605 -0.31 -32.39 -5.14
CA GLY A 605 -1.46 -33.28 -4.99
C GLY A 605 -2.54 -32.66 -4.10
N ALA A 606 -2.98 -33.37 -3.06
CA ALA A 606 -4.01 -32.91 -2.12
C ALA A 606 -3.58 -31.70 -1.25
N ARG A 607 -2.35 -31.25 -1.35
CA ARG A 607 -1.84 -30.05 -0.64
C ARG A 607 -2.05 -28.75 -1.41
N ALA A 608 -2.49 -28.82 -2.68
CA ALA A 608 -2.87 -27.69 -3.49
C ALA A 608 -4.40 -27.57 -3.54
N HIS A 609 -4.93 -26.51 -2.96
CA HIS A 609 -6.35 -26.22 -2.85
C HIS A 609 -6.70 -25.06 -3.80
N PHE A 610 -7.62 -25.31 -4.75
CA PHE A 610 -8.02 -24.32 -5.72
C PHE A 610 -9.49 -23.94 -5.52
N PHE A 611 -9.74 -22.65 -5.44
CA PHE A 611 -11.08 -22.08 -5.48
C PHE A 611 -11.43 -21.68 -6.91
N PRO A 612 -12.68 -21.88 -7.35
CA PRO A 612 -13.05 -21.64 -8.76
C PRO A 612 -13.02 -20.15 -9.16
N ALA A 613 -13.14 -19.25 -8.18
CA ALA A 613 -13.18 -17.82 -8.38
C ALA A 613 -12.64 -17.06 -7.16
N GLY A 614 -12.18 -15.82 -7.38
CA GLY A 614 -11.60 -14.96 -6.35
C GLY A 614 -10.51 -14.04 -6.94
N GLY A 615 -10.08 -14.28 -8.18
CA GLY A 615 -8.97 -13.55 -8.76
C GLY A 615 -7.69 -13.71 -7.93
N HIS A 616 -6.85 -12.70 -7.91
CA HIS A 616 -5.66 -12.68 -7.06
C HIS A 616 -6.00 -12.14 -5.68
N LEU A 617 -6.08 -13.01 -4.67
CA LEU A 617 -6.37 -12.69 -3.25
C LEU A 617 -7.77 -12.08 -2.97
N GLY A 618 -8.60 -11.83 -3.96
CA GLY A 618 -9.84 -11.07 -3.81
C GLY A 618 -10.94 -11.79 -3.04
N ASN A 619 -10.82 -13.09 -2.76
CA ASN A 619 -11.76 -13.83 -1.93
C ASN A 619 -11.32 -13.95 -0.46
N LEU A 620 -10.15 -13.41 -0.10
CA LEU A 620 -9.61 -13.49 1.27
C LEU A 620 -10.41 -12.68 2.31
N HIS A 621 -11.32 -11.81 1.91
CA HIS A 621 -12.25 -11.15 2.83
C HIS A 621 -13.39 -12.08 3.31
N ARG A 622 -13.59 -13.25 2.68
CA ARG A 622 -14.73 -14.14 2.93
C ARG A 622 -14.45 -15.09 4.10
N LYS A 623 -15.25 -15.02 5.16
CA LYS A 623 -15.15 -15.90 6.35
C LYS A 623 -15.21 -17.39 6.01
N THR A 624 -15.93 -17.78 4.96
CA THR A 624 -15.99 -19.17 4.49
C THR A 624 -14.65 -19.66 3.93
N ILE A 625 -13.88 -18.79 3.29
CA ILE A 625 -12.54 -19.11 2.77
C ILE A 625 -11.58 -19.27 3.94
N HIS A 626 -11.63 -18.37 4.94
CA HIS A 626 -10.82 -18.49 6.16
C HIS A 626 -11.08 -19.81 6.87
N ALA A 627 -12.35 -20.19 7.05
CA ALA A 627 -12.70 -21.45 7.72
C ALA A 627 -12.13 -22.70 7.00
N VAL A 628 -12.09 -22.67 5.66
CA VAL A 628 -11.49 -23.76 4.88
C VAL A 628 -9.97 -23.77 5.05
N ILE A 629 -9.31 -22.62 4.99
CA ILE A 629 -7.85 -22.50 5.16
C ILE A 629 -7.46 -22.99 6.56
N ASP A 630 -8.14 -22.51 7.60
CA ASP A 630 -7.84 -22.86 8.99
C ASP A 630 -8.03 -24.36 9.25
N ALA A 631 -9.14 -24.96 8.80
CA ALA A 631 -9.39 -26.38 8.98
C ALA A 631 -8.31 -27.27 8.32
N VAL A 632 -7.83 -26.89 7.13
CA VAL A 632 -6.75 -27.62 6.44
C VAL A 632 -5.41 -27.43 7.14
N VAL A 633 -5.09 -26.21 7.57
CA VAL A 633 -3.86 -25.88 8.28
C VAL A 633 -3.79 -26.63 9.63
N GLU A 634 -4.86 -26.61 10.41
CA GLU A 634 -4.94 -27.31 11.69
C GLU A 634 -4.76 -28.83 11.51
N SER A 635 -5.45 -29.44 10.53
CA SER A 635 -5.31 -30.87 10.25
C SER A 635 -3.90 -31.28 9.83
N THR A 636 -3.12 -30.36 9.29
CA THR A 636 -1.73 -30.59 8.87
C THR A 636 -0.76 -30.39 10.04
N ASP A 637 -1.00 -29.41 10.91
CA ASP A 637 -0.22 -29.14 12.12
C ASP A 637 -0.31 -30.31 13.12
N GLU A 638 -1.49 -30.90 13.29
CA GLU A 638 -1.69 -32.09 14.14
C GLU A 638 -0.94 -33.35 13.65
N ARG A 639 -0.68 -33.47 12.35
CA ARG A 639 0.04 -34.58 11.73
C ARG A 639 1.57 -34.41 11.73
N ALA A 640 2.08 -33.21 12.09
CA ALA A 640 3.50 -32.95 12.18
C ALA A 640 4.16 -33.84 13.25
N PRO A 641 5.31 -34.50 12.98
CA PRO A 641 5.97 -35.37 13.96
C PRO A 641 6.38 -34.60 15.22
N ASP A 642 6.25 -35.22 16.40
CA ASP A 642 6.55 -34.66 17.73
C ASP A 642 7.98 -34.09 17.91
N HIS A 643 8.87 -34.27 16.95
CA HIS A 643 10.25 -33.75 17.01
C HIS A 643 10.32 -32.21 16.96
N ALA A 644 9.28 -31.53 16.51
CA ALA A 644 9.20 -30.06 16.52
C ALA A 644 8.64 -29.51 17.84
N ARG A 645 7.93 -30.34 18.63
CA ARG A 645 7.29 -29.92 19.89
C ARG A 645 8.24 -29.89 21.09
N ASN A 646 9.34 -30.70 21.05
CA ASN A 646 10.32 -30.80 22.11
C ASN A 646 11.67 -30.19 21.69
N GLY A 647 11.75 -28.86 21.61
CA GLY A 647 13.01 -28.13 21.69
C GLY A 647 13.58 -28.25 23.11
N SER A 648 14.06 -29.43 23.52
CA SER A 648 14.83 -29.54 24.73
C SER A 648 16.14 -28.79 24.55
N VAL A 649 16.29 -27.72 25.32
CA VAL A 649 17.56 -27.04 25.58
C VAL A 649 18.49 -28.12 26.12
N ASP A 650 19.58 -28.38 25.42
CA ASP A 650 20.68 -29.23 25.93
C ASP A 650 21.26 -28.55 27.19
N PRO A 651 21.18 -29.18 28.38
CA PRO A 651 21.65 -28.56 29.60
C PRO A 651 23.18 -28.49 29.73
N ASP A 652 23.92 -29.07 28.77
CA ASP A 652 25.38 -29.22 28.85
C ASP A 652 26.20 -28.31 27.90
N ALA A 653 25.63 -27.23 27.38
CA ALA A 653 26.39 -26.24 26.61
C ALA A 653 27.28 -25.39 27.53
N PRO A 654 28.63 -25.36 27.38
CA PRO A 654 29.51 -24.63 28.27
C PRO A 654 29.32 -23.11 28.15
N THR A 655 28.99 -22.50 29.29
CA THR A 655 29.03 -21.04 29.50
C THR A 655 30.46 -20.52 29.41
N GLN A 656 30.78 -19.67 28.45
CA GLN A 656 31.97 -18.81 28.54
C GLN A 656 31.56 -17.42 29.04
N PRO A 657 32.35 -16.83 29.98
CA PRO A 657 32.09 -15.56 30.63
C PRO A 657 32.62 -14.35 29.83
N PRO A 658 32.47 -13.12 30.37
CA PRO A 658 31.79 -11.97 29.81
C PRO A 658 32.54 -11.18 28.76
#